data_3ab53dd5def3339e96ff9fc4f5cf7988
#
_entry.id   3ab53dd5def3339e96ff9fc4f5cf7988
#
_cell.length_a   1.000
_cell.length_b   1.000
_cell.length_c   1.000
_cell.angle_alpha   90.00
_cell.angle_beta   90.00
_cell.angle_gamma   90.00
#
_symmetry.space_group_name_H-M   'P 1'
#
loop_
_entity.id
_entity.type
_entity.pdbx_description
1 polymer ?
#
loop_
_entity_poly.entity_id
_entity_poly.type
_entity_poly.pdbx_seq_one_letter_code
_entity_poly.pdbx_strand_id
1 'polypeptide(L)'
;MFKKKNLALCIVFSMIAILVGGISLPQAKRSRAANSYLPHWEHIPDGEPRVFEDPDNPGKYRVYIYGSHDTRKTGYCGYDLVTWSAPVDDLNNWRYEGVIFESIVNGNADVLFAPDVVETKNENGNKTYYLYPNNQSSGSGRTSMIAKSDSPKGPFEVCNWKDESQTKTDGILGFDPAAFVDDDGRVYGYWGFQSSSMAELDPETMCTLKAGSKILTEKDTGIDGSEGDNFRFFEASSMRKVKDKYVFVYSRKTKEGEFGLGASNYTLAYAYGDTPLGPWTYGGTLVDGRARETDQNGKVICSQMSYGNTHGSILEINGQWYLFYHRCINNDMYSRQATVEAIDVNVTEDGEVQIKEAEVTSQGFEINGLNPFKKQTAGSACFMTGGPYIKAHYDTSNPGSDVVNIKNGSIVGYKYFNFDLGKGTRDKDIMAVNLIPKGKDGTIKIMLDRPWERDGGTEIGSIEISATDDPEGVLKTAEIDSLSSIEGKHALYFVFKSSGSSVLCDLSSFQFGDSTVTDEDEGQDVKPEESPAPDETPLPTPTPVPGNTVSPSPAVPSPTVPPAANQSEASLAVGKVHTIGNFTYKITKADTYGKGTVLLVGTKNKKIKSIQVPDTIKIKGTKFRVAGIGKAAFKGCKLATRAVIGKYVSVIENSAFESCGKLKKINLKTTTLKKIGKKVFKGIHKKAQFTVPKKQLKKYKKIFKSAKVIKKSMKISG
;
A
#
# COMPACT_ATOMS: atom_id res chain seq x y z
N MET A 1 56.37 -24.98 -38.52
CA MET A 1 55.83 -25.44 -37.27
C MET A 1 55.05 -24.30 -36.58
N PHE A 2 54.27 -23.54 -37.34
CA PHE A 2 53.51 -22.37 -36.84
C PHE A 2 52.20 -22.21 -37.63
N LYS A 3 51.30 -23.18 -37.59
CA LYS A 3 49.95 -23.06 -38.18
C LYS A 3 48.87 -23.91 -37.51
N LYS A 4 49.10 -24.48 -36.33
CA LYS A 4 48.08 -25.32 -35.61
C LYS A 4 47.61 -24.78 -34.26
N LYS A 5 48.06 -23.61 -33.76
CA LYS A 5 47.61 -23.04 -32.50
C LYS A 5 46.49 -22.00 -32.61
N ASN A 6 46.24 -21.43 -33.81
CA ASN A 6 45.21 -20.39 -33.97
C ASN A 6 43.81 -20.92 -34.33
N LEU A 7 43.70 -22.21 -34.68
CA LEU A 7 42.40 -22.80 -35.04
C LEU A 7 41.62 -23.29 -33.78
N ALA A 8 42.36 -23.67 -32.75
CA ALA A 8 41.72 -24.09 -31.48
C ALA A 8 41.16 -22.92 -30.65
N LEU A 9 41.74 -21.70 -30.80
CA LEU A 9 41.26 -20.52 -30.06
C LEU A 9 39.99 -19.91 -30.67
N CYS A 10 39.82 -20.01 -32.00
CA CYS A 10 38.57 -19.54 -32.64
C CYS A 10 37.38 -20.48 -32.42
N ILE A 11 37.61 -21.78 -32.20
CA ILE A 11 36.52 -22.72 -31.91
C ILE A 11 36.06 -22.61 -30.49
N VAL A 12 36.92 -22.26 -29.52
CA VAL A 12 36.55 -22.03 -28.13
C VAL A 12 35.79 -20.72 -27.95
N PHE A 13 36.13 -19.66 -28.70
CA PHE A 13 35.36 -18.42 -28.70
C PHE A 13 34.01 -18.55 -29.42
N SER A 14 33.90 -19.38 -30.45
CA SER A 14 32.63 -19.66 -31.13
C SER A 14 31.71 -20.56 -30.31
N MET A 15 32.22 -21.45 -29.46
CA MET A 15 31.40 -22.26 -28.55
C MET A 15 30.97 -21.48 -27.26
N ILE A 16 31.74 -20.47 -26.83
CA ILE A 16 31.33 -19.59 -25.74
C ILE A 16 30.26 -18.58 -26.20
N ALA A 17 30.33 -18.14 -27.47
CA ALA A 17 29.30 -17.26 -28.05
C ALA A 17 27.95 -17.99 -28.34
N ILE A 18 27.96 -19.33 -28.47
CA ILE A 18 26.73 -20.12 -28.67
C ILE A 18 26.11 -20.56 -27.32
N LEU A 19 26.85 -20.49 -26.22
CA LEU A 19 26.34 -20.81 -24.88
C LEU A 19 25.80 -19.58 -24.08
N VAL A 20 25.94 -18.36 -24.61
CA VAL A 20 25.34 -17.13 -24.04
C VAL A 20 24.06 -16.71 -24.79
N GLY A 21 23.75 -17.38 -25.90
CA GLY A 21 22.52 -17.15 -26.65
C GLY A 21 21.45 -18.19 -26.29
N GLY A 22 20.79 -18.06 -25.13
CA GLY A 22 19.68 -18.96 -24.85
C GLY A 22 19.27 -19.16 -23.38
N ILE A 23 19.64 -18.27 -22.49
CA ILE A 23 18.88 -18.13 -21.24
C ILE A 23 17.81 -17.07 -21.52
N SER A 24 16.70 -17.47 -22.15
CA SER A 24 15.47 -16.71 -22.01
C SER A 24 15.13 -16.74 -20.53
N LEU A 25 15.33 -15.61 -19.85
CA LEU A 25 14.76 -15.39 -18.53
C LEU A 25 13.29 -15.78 -18.61
N PRO A 26 12.75 -16.53 -17.66
CA PRO A 26 11.33 -16.85 -17.66
C PRO A 26 10.57 -15.53 -17.73
N GLN A 27 9.82 -15.30 -18.81
CA GLN A 27 8.95 -14.15 -18.91
C GLN A 27 8.01 -14.22 -17.72
N ALA A 28 8.04 -13.19 -16.88
CA ALA A 28 7.07 -13.02 -15.82
C ALA A 28 5.68 -13.06 -16.46
N LYS A 29 4.86 -14.03 -16.05
CA LYS A 29 3.60 -14.36 -16.72
C LYS A 29 2.49 -13.38 -16.33
N ARG A 30 1.54 -13.27 -17.22
CA ARG A 30 0.36 -12.44 -17.35
C ARG A 30 -0.40 -12.19 -16.05
N SER A 31 -0.70 -10.91 -15.78
CA SER A 31 -1.71 -10.50 -14.84
C SER A 31 -3.11 -10.62 -15.45
N ARG A 32 -4.13 -10.71 -14.62
CA ARG A 32 -5.54 -10.79 -15.04
C ARG A 32 -6.11 -9.40 -15.32
N ALA A 33 -7.15 -9.33 -16.14
CA ALA A 33 -7.87 -8.10 -16.48
C ALA A 33 -8.64 -7.46 -15.33
N ALA A 34 -9.00 -8.23 -14.30
CA ALA A 34 -9.78 -7.77 -13.15
C ALA A 34 -8.96 -6.85 -12.23
N ASN A 35 -9.64 -5.97 -11.49
CA ASN A 35 -9.03 -5.18 -10.43
C ASN A 35 -8.59 -6.06 -9.22
N SER A 36 -7.37 -6.00 -8.74
CA SER A 36 -6.21 -5.22 -9.22
C SER A 36 -5.69 -5.78 -10.55
N TYR A 37 -5.32 -4.91 -11.52
CA TYR A 37 -4.85 -5.33 -12.83
C TYR A 37 -3.39 -5.81 -12.84
N LEU A 38 -2.60 -5.50 -11.82
CA LEU A 38 -1.28 -6.07 -11.56
C LEU A 38 -1.42 -7.30 -10.64
N PRO A 39 -0.40 -8.16 -10.55
CA PRO A 39 -0.39 -9.28 -9.61
C PRO A 39 -0.75 -8.84 -8.19
N HIS A 40 -1.52 -9.64 -7.47
CA HIS A 40 -2.07 -9.24 -6.17
C HIS A 40 -1.02 -9.02 -5.06
N TRP A 41 0.18 -9.56 -5.24
CA TRP A 41 1.32 -9.33 -4.36
C TRP A 41 2.10 -8.04 -4.70
N GLU A 42 1.84 -7.45 -5.88
CA GLU A 42 2.50 -6.23 -6.34
C GLU A 42 1.76 -4.99 -5.83
N HIS A 43 2.51 -4.03 -5.34
CA HIS A 43 1.97 -2.81 -4.77
C HIS A 43 2.59 -1.58 -5.42
N ILE A 44 2.01 -1.19 -6.54
CA ILE A 44 2.37 0.03 -7.29
C ILE A 44 1.20 1.01 -7.21
N PRO A 45 1.10 1.80 -6.13
CA PRO A 45 0.18 2.92 -6.06
C PRO A 45 0.71 4.12 -6.85
N ASP A 46 -0.07 5.19 -6.81
CA ASP A 46 0.31 6.50 -7.33
C ASP A 46 0.62 6.44 -8.85
N GLY A 47 -0.11 5.57 -9.57
CA GLY A 47 0.21 5.19 -10.93
C GLY A 47 -0.02 6.30 -11.94
N GLU A 48 1.05 6.72 -12.62
CA GLU A 48 1.05 7.57 -13.81
C GLU A 48 1.14 6.71 -15.07
N PRO A 49 0.02 6.52 -15.80
CA PRO A 49 0.00 5.74 -17.03
C PRO A 49 0.52 6.56 -18.21
N ARG A 50 1.34 5.94 -19.04
CA ARG A 50 1.86 6.55 -20.28
C ARG A 50 1.85 5.53 -21.41
N VAL A 51 1.55 5.98 -22.65
CA VAL A 51 1.70 5.16 -23.85
C VAL A 51 3.00 5.56 -24.54
N PHE A 52 3.91 4.59 -24.64
CA PHE A 52 5.17 4.77 -25.36
C PHE A 52 5.39 3.63 -26.34
N GLU A 53 6.23 3.86 -27.33
CA GLU A 53 6.67 2.82 -28.24
C GLU A 53 7.45 1.73 -27.49
N ASP A 54 7.20 0.47 -27.84
CA ASP A 54 7.92 -0.67 -27.27
C ASP A 54 9.36 -0.69 -27.80
N PRO A 55 10.38 -0.47 -26.96
CA PRO A 55 11.76 -0.45 -27.41
C PRO A 55 12.25 -1.81 -27.93
N ASP A 56 11.59 -2.90 -27.56
CA ASP A 56 11.90 -4.25 -28.02
C ASP A 56 11.19 -4.58 -29.34
N ASN A 57 10.13 -3.81 -29.73
CA ASN A 57 9.30 -4.05 -30.91
C ASN A 57 8.95 -2.71 -31.60
N PRO A 58 9.84 -2.10 -32.38
CA PRO A 58 9.62 -0.81 -33.04
C PRO A 58 8.30 -0.77 -33.83
N GLY A 59 7.55 0.31 -33.70
CA GLY A 59 6.24 0.50 -34.31
C GLY A 59 5.07 -0.13 -33.54
N LYS A 60 5.34 -0.81 -32.41
CA LYS A 60 4.33 -1.25 -31.43
C LYS A 60 4.33 -0.32 -30.24
N TYR A 61 3.20 -0.22 -29.56
CA TYR A 61 3.03 0.65 -28.41
C TYR A 61 2.59 -0.15 -27.19
N ARG A 62 3.03 0.31 -26.02
CA ARG A 62 2.67 -0.27 -24.73
C ARG A 62 2.18 0.83 -23.77
N VAL A 63 1.28 0.47 -22.91
CA VAL A 63 0.97 1.24 -21.70
C VAL A 63 2.01 0.89 -20.67
N TYR A 64 2.72 1.87 -20.15
CA TYR A 64 3.61 1.77 -18.99
C TYR A 64 2.94 2.38 -17.79
N ILE A 65 3.11 1.77 -16.63
CA ILE A 65 2.63 2.32 -15.36
C ILE A 65 3.84 2.66 -14.48
N TYR A 66 3.96 3.93 -14.13
CA TYR A 66 4.98 4.44 -13.22
C TYR A 66 4.31 4.83 -11.92
N GLY A 67 4.76 4.29 -10.80
CA GLY A 67 4.18 4.56 -9.49
C GLY A 67 5.19 4.34 -8.38
N SER A 68 4.81 4.69 -7.18
CA SER A 68 5.57 4.28 -6.00
C SER A 68 5.62 2.76 -5.89
N HIS A 69 6.60 2.24 -5.17
CA HIS A 69 6.70 0.80 -4.90
C HIS A 69 6.56 0.55 -3.39
N ASP A 70 5.40 0.08 -2.94
CA ASP A 70 5.10 -0.10 -1.50
C ASP A 70 5.75 -1.35 -0.92
N THR A 71 7.07 -1.32 -0.72
CA THR A 71 7.84 -2.46 -0.19
C THR A 71 8.08 -2.37 1.32
N ARG A 72 7.97 -1.20 1.95
CA ARG A 72 8.37 -0.96 3.35
C ARG A 72 7.42 -1.50 4.42
N LYS A 73 6.17 -1.86 4.09
CA LYS A 73 5.15 -2.44 5.01
C LYS A 73 4.82 -1.63 6.29
N THR A 74 5.63 -0.67 6.68
CA THR A 74 5.46 0.16 7.89
C THR A 74 5.49 1.66 7.61
N GLY A 75 5.57 2.03 6.33
CA GLY A 75 5.58 3.39 5.82
C GLY A 75 5.24 3.37 4.34
N TYR A 76 4.86 4.51 3.79
CA TYR A 76 4.60 4.65 2.36
C TYR A 76 5.86 4.39 1.54
N CYS A 77 5.67 3.77 0.37
CA CYS A 77 6.64 3.62 -0.70
C CYS A 77 7.86 2.75 -0.33
N GLY A 78 8.83 2.69 -1.21
CA GLY A 78 10.08 1.92 -1.08
C GLY A 78 11.30 2.74 -1.42
N TYR A 79 12.38 2.07 -1.75
CA TYR A 79 13.67 2.68 -2.06
C TYR A 79 14.02 2.55 -3.55
N ASP A 80 13.15 1.92 -4.31
CA ASP A 80 13.24 1.70 -5.74
C ASP A 80 11.95 2.11 -6.45
N LEU A 81 12.03 2.34 -7.75
CA LEU A 81 10.90 2.45 -8.65
C LEU A 81 10.99 1.32 -9.67
N VAL A 82 9.87 0.68 -9.90
CA VAL A 82 9.71 -0.37 -10.91
C VAL A 82 8.65 0.06 -11.93
N THR A 83 8.64 -0.57 -13.11
CA THR A 83 7.54 -0.36 -14.05
C THR A 83 7.02 -1.66 -14.59
N TRP A 84 5.72 -1.68 -14.85
CA TRP A 84 5.02 -2.72 -15.58
C TRP A 84 4.49 -2.14 -16.87
N SER A 85 4.33 -2.99 -17.89
CA SER A 85 3.76 -2.55 -19.15
C SER A 85 2.88 -3.61 -19.81
N ALA A 86 1.90 -3.16 -20.58
CA ALA A 86 1.03 -4.03 -21.38
C ALA A 86 0.93 -3.51 -22.81
N PRO A 87 0.81 -4.37 -23.84
CA PRO A 87 0.51 -3.92 -25.19
C PRO A 87 -0.81 -3.14 -25.21
N VAL A 88 -0.90 -2.06 -25.97
CA VAL A 88 -2.13 -1.27 -26.09
C VAL A 88 -3.32 -2.05 -26.66
N ASP A 89 -3.06 -3.14 -27.36
CA ASP A 89 -4.05 -4.06 -27.94
C ASP A 89 -4.34 -5.30 -27.07
N ASP A 90 -3.64 -5.46 -25.92
CA ASP A 90 -3.85 -6.55 -24.95
C ASP A 90 -3.54 -6.08 -23.53
N LEU A 91 -4.48 -5.33 -22.93
CA LEU A 91 -4.36 -4.76 -21.58
C LEU A 91 -4.43 -5.79 -20.45
N ASN A 92 -4.59 -7.06 -20.79
CA ASN A 92 -4.55 -8.20 -19.85
C ASN A 92 -3.16 -8.82 -19.75
N ASN A 93 -2.20 -8.34 -20.53
CA ASN A 93 -0.87 -8.94 -20.67
C ASN A 93 0.21 -8.02 -20.09
N TRP A 94 0.12 -7.75 -18.79
CA TRP A 94 1.10 -6.95 -18.07
C TRP A 94 2.39 -7.74 -17.86
N ARG A 95 3.51 -7.07 -18.14
CA ARG A 95 4.87 -7.60 -18.01
C ARG A 95 5.65 -6.73 -17.03
N TYR A 96 6.37 -7.36 -16.12
CA TYR A 96 7.34 -6.69 -15.26
C TYR A 96 8.57 -6.28 -16.09
N GLU A 97 8.93 -5.01 -16.09
CA GLU A 97 10.07 -4.47 -16.85
C GLU A 97 11.34 -4.35 -16.00
N GLY A 98 11.23 -4.48 -14.69
CA GLY A 98 12.36 -4.41 -13.75
C GLY A 98 12.38 -3.13 -12.93
N VAL A 99 13.44 -3.01 -12.13
CA VAL A 99 13.78 -1.77 -11.41
C VAL A 99 14.29 -0.75 -12.42
N ILE A 100 13.63 0.40 -12.45
CA ILE A 100 13.94 1.48 -13.40
C ILE A 100 14.80 2.59 -12.79
N PHE A 101 14.73 2.74 -11.44
CA PHE A 101 15.44 3.79 -10.75
C PHE A 101 15.62 3.48 -9.26
N GLU A 102 16.79 3.82 -8.74
CA GLU A 102 17.14 3.85 -7.32
C GLU A 102 17.93 5.13 -7.04
N SER A 103 17.75 5.73 -5.88
CA SER A 103 18.55 6.88 -5.46
C SER A 103 19.38 6.53 -4.23
N ILE A 104 20.64 6.19 -4.45
CA ILE A 104 21.57 5.83 -3.39
C ILE A 104 22.76 6.82 -3.40
N VAL A 105 22.94 7.53 -2.30
CA VAL A 105 24.07 8.46 -2.14
C VAL A 105 24.81 8.16 -0.84
N ASN A 106 26.12 7.93 -0.95
CA ASN A 106 26.97 7.55 0.21
C ASN A 106 26.43 6.33 0.98
N GLY A 107 25.85 5.34 0.28
CA GLY A 107 25.28 4.15 0.88
C GLY A 107 23.92 4.33 1.54
N ASN A 108 23.31 5.52 1.45
CA ASN A 108 21.96 5.78 1.94
C ASN A 108 20.99 5.86 0.78
N ALA A 109 19.93 5.04 0.83
CA ALA A 109 18.85 5.04 -0.13
C ALA A 109 17.76 6.06 0.26
N ASP A 110 17.24 6.78 -0.72
CA ASP A 110 16.07 7.65 -0.55
C ASP A 110 14.79 6.83 -0.65
N VAL A 111 13.78 7.23 0.11
CA VAL A 111 12.41 6.77 -0.15
C VAL A 111 11.89 7.51 -1.37
N LEU A 112 11.39 6.76 -2.35
CA LEU A 112 10.88 7.28 -3.60
C LEU A 112 9.35 7.22 -3.61
N PHE A 113 8.73 8.38 -3.83
CA PHE A 113 7.27 8.53 -3.83
C PHE A 113 6.76 8.60 -5.27
N ALA A 114 5.53 9.05 -5.45
CA ALA A 114 4.82 9.18 -6.71
C ALA A 114 5.69 9.79 -7.84
N PRO A 115 6.12 9.00 -8.83
CA PRO A 115 6.90 9.48 -9.96
C PRO A 115 6.01 9.87 -11.15
N ASP A 116 6.56 10.65 -12.07
CA ASP A 116 6.02 10.82 -13.41
C ASP A 116 7.12 10.61 -14.47
N VAL A 117 6.72 10.28 -15.70
CA VAL A 117 7.63 10.10 -16.85
C VAL A 117 7.07 10.78 -18.09
N VAL A 118 7.89 11.56 -18.78
CA VAL A 118 7.54 12.16 -20.06
C VAL A 118 8.55 11.80 -21.15
N GLU A 119 8.10 11.75 -22.40
CA GLU A 119 8.93 11.56 -23.60
C GLU A 119 9.18 12.92 -24.26
N THR A 120 10.42 13.18 -24.66
CA THR A 120 10.80 14.26 -25.59
C THR A 120 11.43 13.69 -26.84
N LYS A 121 11.46 14.48 -27.92
CA LYS A 121 12.13 14.13 -29.19
C LYS A 121 13.04 15.27 -29.58
N ASN A 122 14.27 14.96 -29.93
CA ASN A 122 15.17 15.94 -30.55
C ASN A 122 14.84 16.16 -32.05
N GLU A 123 15.51 17.08 -32.68
CA GLU A 123 15.33 17.41 -34.11
C GLU A 123 15.56 16.21 -35.05
N ASN A 124 16.35 15.22 -34.63
CA ASN A 124 16.60 13.99 -35.37
C ASN A 124 15.56 12.90 -35.09
N GLY A 125 14.53 13.17 -34.27
CA GLY A 125 13.51 12.21 -33.90
C GLY A 125 13.93 11.21 -32.82
N ASN A 126 15.14 11.33 -32.24
CA ASN A 126 15.57 10.47 -31.14
C ASN A 126 14.80 10.82 -29.87
N LYS A 127 14.32 9.80 -29.20
CA LYS A 127 13.52 9.90 -27.98
C LYS A 127 14.41 9.95 -26.74
N THR A 128 14.00 10.75 -25.78
CA THR A 128 14.55 10.77 -24.42
C THR A 128 13.40 10.76 -23.44
N TYR A 129 13.48 9.91 -22.44
CA TYR A 129 12.49 9.80 -21.37
C TYR A 129 13.04 10.47 -20.12
N TYR A 130 12.23 11.31 -19.49
CA TYR A 130 12.59 12.00 -18.25
C TYR A 130 11.68 11.52 -17.13
N LEU A 131 12.29 10.97 -16.08
CA LEU A 131 11.66 10.52 -14.85
C LEU A 131 11.78 11.60 -13.77
N TYR A 132 10.70 11.87 -13.07
CA TYR A 132 10.60 12.77 -11.92
C TYR A 132 10.36 11.93 -10.65
N PRO A 133 11.42 11.38 -10.04
CA PRO A 133 11.29 10.41 -8.95
C PRO A 133 11.12 11.12 -7.61
N ASN A 134 10.00 11.65 -7.30
CA ASN A 134 9.67 12.37 -6.05
C ASN A 134 10.41 11.83 -4.80
N ASN A 135 11.62 12.32 -4.54
CA ASN A 135 12.45 11.94 -3.40
C ASN A 135 12.44 13.05 -2.35
N GLN A 136 11.58 12.94 -1.36
CA GLN A 136 11.40 13.93 -0.30
C GLN A 136 12.31 13.70 0.91
N SER A 137 13.55 13.24 0.71
CA SER A 137 14.48 13.10 1.85
C SER A 137 14.77 14.45 2.46
N SER A 138 14.16 14.75 3.59
CA SER A 138 14.36 16.00 4.32
C SER A 138 15.84 16.23 4.59
N GLY A 139 16.36 17.39 4.13
CA GLY A 139 17.75 17.80 4.34
C GLY A 139 18.77 17.22 3.35
N SER A 140 18.37 16.41 2.37
CA SER A 140 19.31 15.86 1.39
C SER A 140 19.80 16.88 0.36
N GLY A 141 19.02 17.92 0.06
CA GLY A 141 19.27 18.85 -1.06
C GLY A 141 18.98 18.26 -2.44
N ARG A 142 18.32 17.09 -2.50
CA ARG A 142 17.96 16.35 -3.73
C ARG A 142 16.46 16.40 -4.02
N THR A 143 15.78 17.48 -3.63
CA THR A 143 14.31 17.57 -3.64
C THR A 143 13.69 17.76 -5.01
N SER A 144 14.42 18.22 -6.02
CA SER A 144 13.93 18.42 -7.38
C SER A 144 14.73 17.56 -8.35
N MET A 145 14.83 16.26 -8.04
CA MET A 145 15.60 15.32 -8.86
C MET A 145 14.89 15.01 -10.16
N ILE A 146 15.66 14.96 -11.27
CA ILE A 146 15.22 14.35 -12.52
C ILE A 146 16.25 13.33 -12.97
N ALA A 147 15.77 12.27 -13.60
CA ALA A 147 16.61 11.27 -14.24
C ALA A 147 16.18 11.09 -15.69
N LYS A 148 17.07 10.62 -16.56
CA LYS A 148 16.78 10.39 -17.98
C LYS A 148 17.23 9.02 -18.45
N SER A 149 16.58 8.53 -19.51
CA SER A 149 16.91 7.28 -20.20
C SER A 149 16.55 7.37 -21.68
N ASP A 150 17.18 6.55 -22.49
CA ASP A 150 16.81 6.34 -23.90
C ASP A 150 15.67 5.32 -24.07
N SER A 151 15.21 4.72 -22.96
CA SER A 151 14.17 3.70 -22.93
C SER A 151 13.09 4.02 -21.90
N PRO A 152 11.80 3.81 -22.20
CA PRO A 152 10.72 4.01 -21.23
C PRO A 152 10.79 3.05 -20.03
N LYS A 153 11.49 1.94 -20.16
CA LYS A 153 11.72 0.95 -19.09
C LYS A 153 13.06 1.15 -18.37
N GLY A 154 13.72 2.30 -18.54
CA GLY A 154 14.98 2.62 -17.89
C GLY A 154 16.16 1.75 -18.36
N PRO A 155 17.25 1.64 -17.56
CA PRO A 155 17.45 2.37 -16.30
C PRO A 155 17.52 3.89 -16.49
N PHE A 156 17.05 4.63 -15.49
CA PHE A 156 17.14 6.09 -15.51
C PHE A 156 18.32 6.57 -14.69
N GLU A 157 19.04 7.57 -15.20
CA GLU A 157 20.20 8.17 -14.53
C GLU A 157 19.94 9.64 -14.22
N VAL A 158 20.24 10.07 -13.00
CA VAL A 158 20.07 11.46 -12.57
C VAL A 158 20.86 12.40 -13.46
N CYS A 159 20.20 13.43 -14.01
CA CYS A 159 20.80 14.32 -15.00
C CYS A 159 20.89 15.79 -14.56
N ASN A 160 20.38 16.16 -13.40
CA ASN A 160 20.34 17.55 -12.91
C ASN A 160 21.15 17.78 -11.63
N TRP A 161 22.29 17.12 -11.50
CA TRP A 161 23.23 17.38 -10.40
C TRP A 161 23.79 18.80 -10.47
N LYS A 162 23.83 19.51 -9.32
CA LYS A 162 24.43 20.86 -9.23
C LYS A 162 25.94 20.85 -9.31
N ASP A 163 26.55 19.76 -8.89
CA ASP A 163 28.00 19.63 -8.80
C ASP A 163 28.44 18.18 -8.94
N GLU A 164 29.76 17.98 -9.11
CA GLU A 164 30.36 16.64 -9.25
C GLU A 164 30.25 15.77 -7.99
N SER A 165 29.91 16.35 -6.83
CA SER A 165 29.72 15.58 -5.60
C SER A 165 28.41 14.79 -5.59
N GLN A 166 27.50 15.07 -6.52
CA GLN A 166 26.20 14.41 -6.67
C GLN A 166 25.34 14.38 -5.39
N THR A 167 25.48 15.43 -4.57
CA THR A 167 24.73 15.55 -3.31
C THR A 167 23.54 16.47 -3.38
N LYS A 168 23.47 17.34 -4.41
CA LYS A 168 22.41 18.32 -4.60
C LYS A 168 21.95 18.32 -6.04
N THR A 169 20.64 18.44 -6.24
CA THR A 169 20.02 18.60 -7.55
C THR A 169 19.59 20.04 -7.78
N ASP A 170 19.45 20.42 -9.03
CA ASP A 170 18.87 21.69 -9.45
C ASP A 170 17.40 21.49 -9.85
N GLY A 171 16.62 22.58 -9.84
CA GLY A 171 15.22 22.55 -10.28
C GLY A 171 14.26 23.20 -9.30
N ILE A 172 13.01 23.35 -9.75
CA ILE A 172 11.96 24.07 -9.01
C ILE A 172 10.81 23.17 -8.56
N LEU A 173 10.75 21.91 -9.07
CA LEU A 173 9.67 20.99 -8.77
C LEU A 173 9.73 20.52 -7.31
N GLY A 174 8.57 20.50 -6.67
CA GLY A 174 8.42 20.11 -5.28
C GLY A 174 7.79 18.72 -5.11
N PHE A 175 6.88 18.60 -4.17
CA PHE A 175 6.23 17.35 -3.79
C PHE A 175 5.25 16.86 -4.87
N ASP A 176 5.19 15.56 -5.14
CA ASP A 176 4.40 14.90 -6.18
C ASP A 176 4.50 15.62 -7.54
N PRO A 177 5.72 15.67 -8.10
CA PRO A 177 5.96 16.38 -9.35
C PRO A 177 5.34 15.64 -10.53
N ALA A 178 4.66 16.40 -11.38
CA ALA A 178 4.24 15.95 -12.69
C ALA A 178 4.81 16.87 -13.77
N ALA A 179 5.07 16.32 -14.95
CA ALA A 179 5.48 17.09 -16.11
C ALA A 179 4.53 16.85 -17.29
N PHE A 180 4.44 17.83 -18.14
CA PHE A 180 3.68 17.78 -19.37
C PHE A 180 4.47 18.42 -20.52
N VAL A 181 4.64 17.67 -21.59
CA VAL A 181 5.21 18.18 -22.85
C VAL A 181 4.06 18.38 -23.81
N ASP A 182 3.83 19.63 -24.21
CA ASP A 182 2.75 19.97 -25.13
C ASP A 182 3.16 19.73 -26.58
N ASP A 183 2.20 19.74 -27.50
CA ASP A 183 2.39 19.45 -28.93
C ASP A 183 3.35 20.44 -29.62
N ASP A 184 3.52 21.64 -29.06
CA ASP A 184 4.46 22.67 -29.54
C ASP A 184 5.87 22.56 -28.92
N GLY A 185 6.11 21.52 -28.12
CA GLY A 185 7.39 21.24 -27.48
C GLY A 185 7.64 22.06 -26.19
N ARG A 186 6.70 22.89 -25.73
CA ARG A 186 6.80 23.53 -24.43
C ARG A 186 6.60 22.52 -23.32
N VAL A 187 7.29 22.74 -22.21
CA VAL A 187 7.29 21.86 -21.05
C VAL A 187 6.71 22.57 -19.84
N TYR A 188 5.85 21.89 -19.12
CA TYR A 188 5.20 22.43 -17.93
C TYR A 188 5.40 21.48 -16.75
N GLY A 189 5.54 22.06 -15.55
CA GLY A 189 5.66 21.32 -14.30
C GLY A 189 4.54 21.66 -13.33
N TYR A 190 4.08 20.66 -12.58
CA TYR A 190 3.00 20.75 -11.59
C TYR A 190 3.44 20.02 -10.33
N TRP A 191 3.22 20.61 -9.17
CA TRP A 191 3.61 19.99 -7.89
C TRP A 191 2.88 20.61 -6.71
N GLY A 192 2.93 19.95 -5.56
CA GLY A 192 2.47 20.56 -4.32
C GLY A 192 1.92 19.57 -3.29
N PHE A 193 1.92 20.02 -2.05
CA PHE A 193 1.26 19.37 -0.92
C PHE A 193 0.40 20.38 -0.18
N GLN A 194 -0.91 20.16 -0.17
CA GLN A 194 -1.94 21.06 0.37
C GLN A 194 -2.02 22.44 -0.31
N SER A 195 -1.16 22.73 -1.25
CA SER A 195 -1.06 23.95 -2.01
C SER A 195 -0.42 23.62 -3.35
N SER A 196 -1.06 23.97 -4.46
CA SER A 196 -0.58 23.68 -5.80
C SER A 196 0.40 24.73 -6.31
N SER A 197 1.35 24.29 -7.13
CA SER A 197 2.25 25.14 -7.89
C SER A 197 2.37 24.65 -9.31
N MET A 198 2.53 25.58 -10.27
CA MET A 198 2.68 25.29 -11.70
C MET A 198 3.68 26.25 -12.33
N ALA A 199 4.40 25.80 -13.35
CA ALA A 199 5.29 26.67 -14.11
C ALA A 199 5.55 26.15 -15.52
N GLU A 200 5.88 27.04 -16.44
CA GLU A 200 6.53 26.66 -17.69
C GLU A 200 8.02 26.41 -17.41
N LEU A 201 8.49 25.22 -17.78
CA LEU A 201 9.87 24.79 -17.57
C LEU A 201 10.72 25.07 -18.80
N ASP A 202 12.01 25.22 -18.58
CA ASP A 202 13.00 25.26 -19.64
C ASP A 202 13.12 23.85 -20.27
N PRO A 203 12.81 23.68 -21.56
CA PRO A 203 12.85 22.38 -22.24
C PRO A 203 14.27 21.79 -22.36
N GLU A 204 15.34 22.56 -22.18
CA GLU A 204 16.70 22.05 -22.16
C GLU A 204 17.05 21.36 -20.85
N THR A 205 16.53 21.87 -19.75
CA THR A 205 16.80 21.34 -18.41
C THR A 205 15.69 20.42 -17.90
N MET A 206 14.46 20.59 -18.38
CA MET A 206 13.26 19.87 -17.95
C MET A 206 12.85 20.09 -16.48
N CYS A 207 13.53 21.00 -15.75
CA CYS A 207 13.33 21.17 -14.30
C CYS A 207 13.51 22.61 -13.79
N THR A 208 14.11 23.49 -14.57
CA THR A 208 14.29 24.89 -14.19
C THR A 208 13.21 25.76 -14.82
N LEU A 209 13.02 26.93 -14.24
CA LEU A 209 12.04 27.88 -14.76
C LEU A 209 12.51 28.42 -16.11
N LYS A 210 11.63 28.42 -17.10
CA LYS A 210 11.90 29.04 -18.39
C LYS A 210 12.13 30.56 -18.23
N ALA A 211 13.10 31.09 -18.99
CA ALA A 211 13.40 32.51 -18.95
C ALA A 211 12.16 33.38 -19.29
N GLY A 212 11.83 34.33 -18.43
CA GLY A 212 10.65 35.18 -18.55
C GLY A 212 9.35 34.60 -17.98
N SER A 213 9.34 33.34 -17.58
CA SER A 213 8.20 32.69 -16.87
C SER A 213 8.27 32.93 -15.36
N LYS A 214 7.18 32.65 -14.66
CA LYS A 214 7.08 32.67 -13.19
C LYS A 214 6.46 31.39 -12.67
N ILE A 215 6.75 31.06 -11.41
CA ILE A 215 6.00 30.02 -10.69
C ILE A 215 4.62 30.61 -10.35
N LEU A 216 3.58 29.91 -10.79
CA LEU A 216 2.20 30.20 -10.42
C LEU A 216 1.87 29.41 -9.16
N THR A 217 1.37 30.10 -8.16
CA THR A 217 0.90 29.52 -6.90
C THR A 217 -0.62 29.36 -6.92
N GLU A 218 -1.19 28.76 -5.89
CA GLU A 218 -2.62 28.68 -5.68
C GLU A 218 -3.37 30.00 -5.84
N LYS A 219 -2.73 31.13 -5.47
CA LYS A 219 -3.29 32.48 -5.62
C LYS A 219 -3.38 32.93 -7.08
N ASP A 220 -2.46 32.46 -7.91
CA ASP A 220 -2.43 32.80 -9.34
C ASP A 220 -3.40 31.90 -10.13
N THR A 221 -3.52 30.62 -9.76
CA THR A 221 -4.28 29.59 -10.47
C THR A 221 -5.70 29.42 -9.95
N GLY A 222 -5.98 29.83 -8.71
CA GLY A 222 -7.22 29.56 -8.01
C GLY A 222 -7.36 28.13 -7.49
N ILE A 223 -6.41 27.25 -7.75
CA ILE A 223 -6.40 25.85 -7.25
C ILE A 223 -5.75 25.81 -5.87
N ASP A 224 -6.56 25.94 -4.87
CA ASP A 224 -6.15 26.08 -3.48
C ASP A 224 -6.64 24.89 -2.64
N GLY A 225 -5.96 24.63 -1.55
CA GLY A 225 -6.30 23.60 -0.57
C GLY A 225 -7.22 24.07 0.55
N SER A 226 -7.68 25.33 0.54
CA SER A 226 -8.48 25.90 1.61
C SER A 226 -9.88 25.30 1.71
N GLU A 227 -10.50 25.38 2.88
CA GLU A 227 -11.85 24.83 3.09
C GLU A 227 -12.96 25.60 2.34
N GLY A 228 -12.69 26.83 1.91
CA GLY A 228 -13.63 27.67 1.16
C GLY A 228 -13.69 27.36 -0.32
N ASP A 229 -12.68 26.69 -0.87
CA ASP A 229 -12.53 26.43 -2.30
C ASP A 229 -13.19 25.10 -2.71
N ASN A 230 -13.66 25.03 -3.94
CA ASN A 230 -14.16 23.80 -4.54
C ASN A 230 -13.03 22.86 -4.95
N PHE A 231 -11.89 23.39 -5.36
CA PHE A 231 -10.73 22.59 -5.77
C PHE A 231 -10.16 21.77 -4.62
N ARG A 232 -9.92 22.37 -3.45
CA ARG A 232 -9.49 21.70 -2.22
C ARG A 232 -8.31 20.76 -2.47
N PHE A 233 -7.35 21.25 -3.22
CA PHE A 233 -6.15 20.53 -3.61
C PHE A 233 -5.45 19.91 -2.39
N PHE A 234 -5.04 18.65 -2.52
CA PHE A 234 -4.27 17.98 -1.48
C PHE A 234 -2.85 17.62 -1.97
N GLU A 235 -2.73 16.82 -3.04
CA GLU A 235 -1.47 16.36 -3.64
C GLU A 235 -1.74 15.74 -5.02
N ALA A 236 -0.80 14.96 -5.57
CA ALA A 236 -1.04 14.07 -6.69
C ALA A 236 -1.30 14.79 -8.02
N SER A 237 -0.45 15.73 -8.37
CA SER A 237 -0.56 16.47 -9.63
C SER A 237 -0.38 15.55 -10.85
N SER A 238 -1.26 15.67 -11.84
CA SER A 238 -1.13 15.02 -13.14
C SER A 238 -1.81 15.86 -14.23
N MET A 239 -1.24 15.87 -15.45
CA MET A 239 -1.77 16.67 -16.56
C MET A 239 -2.00 15.82 -17.80
N ARG A 240 -3.17 16.04 -18.44
CA ARG A 240 -3.54 15.42 -19.72
C ARG A 240 -4.15 16.44 -20.66
N LYS A 241 -3.98 16.21 -21.95
CA LYS A 241 -4.69 16.93 -23.01
C LYS A 241 -5.85 16.11 -23.51
N VAL A 242 -7.04 16.70 -23.55
CA VAL A 242 -8.28 16.09 -24.02
C VAL A 242 -8.82 16.97 -25.15
N LYS A 243 -8.62 16.58 -26.39
CA LYS A 243 -8.85 17.43 -27.57
C LYS A 243 -8.03 18.73 -27.45
N ASP A 244 -8.73 19.86 -27.36
CA ASP A 244 -8.17 21.22 -27.22
C ASP A 244 -8.10 21.71 -25.77
N LYS A 245 -8.50 20.88 -24.79
CA LYS A 245 -8.53 21.22 -23.37
C LYS A 245 -7.41 20.55 -22.59
N TYR A 246 -6.99 21.20 -21.54
CA TYR A 246 -6.05 20.68 -20.57
C TYR A 246 -6.81 20.23 -19.33
N VAL A 247 -6.55 19.01 -18.87
CA VAL A 247 -7.22 18.40 -17.71
C VAL A 247 -6.18 18.14 -16.63
N PHE A 248 -6.30 18.86 -15.53
CA PHE A 248 -5.47 18.72 -14.34
C PHE A 248 -6.16 17.77 -13.37
N VAL A 249 -5.58 16.59 -13.16
CA VAL A 249 -6.03 15.58 -12.19
C VAL A 249 -5.25 15.73 -10.90
N TYR A 250 -5.93 15.60 -9.76
CA TYR A 250 -5.29 15.76 -8.46
C TYR A 250 -6.08 15.07 -7.34
N SER A 251 -5.40 14.78 -6.21
CA SER A 251 -6.04 14.33 -4.98
C SER A 251 -6.73 15.50 -4.27
N ARG A 252 -7.99 15.30 -3.87
CA ARG A 252 -8.87 16.32 -3.31
C ARG A 252 -9.30 15.98 -1.89
N LYS A 253 -9.34 16.97 -1.01
CA LYS A 253 -9.96 16.84 0.32
C LYS A 253 -11.48 17.03 0.24
N THR A 254 -12.25 16.14 0.89
CA THR A 254 -13.69 16.33 1.12
C THR A 254 -13.96 16.95 2.48
N LYS A 255 -15.11 17.63 2.63
CA LYS A 255 -15.59 18.18 3.91
C LYS A 255 -16.27 17.11 4.75
N GLU A 256 -16.37 17.37 6.04
CA GLU A 256 -17.28 16.62 6.92
C GLU A 256 -18.72 16.77 6.40
N GLY A 257 -19.41 15.62 6.24
CA GLY A 257 -20.76 15.55 5.68
C GLY A 257 -20.85 15.64 4.16
N GLU A 258 -19.77 15.96 3.45
CA GLU A 258 -19.74 15.90 1.98
C GLU A 258 -19.95 14.44 1.54
N PHE A 259 -20.83 14.24 0.56
CA PHE A 259 -21.26 12.91 0.12
C PHE A 259 -21.91 12.03 1.21
N GLY A 260 -22.36 12.60 2.33
CA GLY A 260 -22.94 11.84 3.45
C GLY A 260 -21.90 11.08 4.30
N LEU A 261 -20.61 11.37 4.13
CA LEU A 261 -19.49 10.72 4.84
C LEU A 261 -18.64 11.75 5.60
N GLY A 262 -17.71 11.26 6.41
CA GLY A 262 -16.71 12.09 7.07
C GLY A 262 -15.70 12.70 6.07
N ALA A 263 -14.97 13.73 6.52
CA ALA A 263 -13.90 14.34 5.73
C ALA A 263 -12.83 13.30 5.35
N SER A 264 -12.27 13.42 4.14
CA SER A 264 -11.30 12.47 3.59
C SER A 264 -10.39 13.15 2.55
N ASN A 265 -9.19 12.64 2.35
CA ASN A 265 -8.31 12.91 1.22
C ASN A 265 -8.20 11.72 0.28
N TYR A 266 -9.18 10.81 0.30
CA TYR A 266 -9.19 9.58 -0.50
C TYR A 266 -10.07 9.74 -1.75
N THR A 267 -10.05 10.94 -2.37
CA THR A 267 -10.77 11.24 -3.61
C THR A 267 -9.84 11.82 -4.66
N LEU A 268 -10.00 11.43 -5.93
CA LEU A 268 -9.43 12.12 -7.07
C LEU A 268 -10.47 13.07 -7.66
N ALA A 269 -10.02 14.23 -8.08
CA ALA A 269 -10.81 15.24 -8.78
C ALA A 269 -10.07 15.74 -10.02
N TYR A 270 -10.77 16.51 -10.84
CA TYR A 270 -10.16 17.19 -11.98
C TYR A 270 -10.60 18.65 -12.08
N ALA A 271 -9.73 19.42 -12.69
CA ALA A 271 -10.00 20.75 -13.21
C ALA A 271 -9.63 20.79 -14.68
N TYR A 272 -10.22 21.69 -15.45
CA TYR A 272 -9.89 21.86 -16.85
C TYR A 272 -9.76 23.33 -17.25
N GLY A 273 -9.03 23.57 -18.32
CA GLY A 273 -8.77 24.92 -18.85
C GLY A 273 -8.35 24.90 -20.32
N ASP A 274 -8.22 26.11 -20.89
CA ASP A 274 -7.83 26.31 -22.28
C ASP A 274 -6.32 26.36 -22.47
N THR A 275 -5.55 26.47 -21.38
CA THR A 275 -4.10 26.49 -21.40
C THR A 275 -3.52 25.60 -20.32
N PRO A 276 -2.28 25.11 -20.46
CA PRO A 276 -1.66 24.21 -19.47
C PRO A 276 -1.43 24.86 -18.10
N LEU A 277 -1.54 26.17 -18.00
CA LEU A 277 -1.39 26.92 -16.74
C LEU A 277 -2.71 27.57 -16.26
N GLY A 278 -3.84 27.18 -16.85
CA GLY A 278 -5.16 27.71 -16.54
C GLY A 278 -5.49 29.02 -17.30
N PRO A 279 -6.51 29.79 -16.91
CA PRO A 279 -7.28 29.60 -15.67
C PRO A 279 -8.08 28.32 -15.65
N TRP A 280 -8.39 27.83 -14.42
CA TRP A 280 -8.99 26.51 -14.22
C TRP A 280 -10.45 26.58 -13.83
N THR A 281 -11.24 25.66 -14.36
CA THR A 281 -12.61 25.38 -13.94
C THR A 281 -12.63 24.04 -13.20
N TYR A 282 -13.24 23.99 -12.01
CA TYR A 282 -13.42 22.73 -11.28
C TYR A 282 -14.39 21.84 -12.02
N GLY A 283 -13.96 20.63 -12.40
CA GLY A 283 -14.74 19.69 -13.19
C GLY A 283 -15.55 18.69 -12.36
N GLY A 284 -15.05 18.29 -11.20
CA GLY A 284 -15.73 17.31 -10.34
C GLY A 284 -14.83 16.25 -9.75
N THR A 285 -15.45 15.27 -9.08
CA THR A 285 -14.79 14.08 -8.54
C THR A 285 -14.67 13.02 -9.63
N LEU A 286 -13.49 12.41 -9.78
CA LEU A 286 -13.23 11.29 -10.68
C LEU A 286 -13.53 9.94 -10.02
N VAL A 287 -13.12 9.77 -8.76
CA VAL A 287 -13.41 8.58 -7.95
C VAL A 287 -13.28 8.89 -6.46
N ASP A 288 -14.05 8.21 -5.65
CA ASP A 288 -13.89 8.15 -4.20
C ASP A 288 -13.39 6.76 -3.80
N GLY A 289 -12.14 6.66 -3.35
CA GLY A 289 -11.51 5.39 -2.97
C GLY A 289 -12.19 4.67 -1.80
N ARG A 290 -13.14 5.34 -1.10
CA ARG A 290 -14.00 4.71 -0.09
C ARG A 290 -15.10 3.84 -0.72
N ALA A 291 -15.26 3.85 -2.06
CA ALA A 291 -16.32 3.18 -2.80
C ALA A 291 -17.69 3.45 -2.17
N ARG A 292 -18.17 4.68 -2.33
CA ARG A 292 -19.45 5.14 -1.76
C ARG A 292 -20.62 4.34 -2.31
N GLU A 293 -21.43 3.83 -1.40
CA GLU A 293 -22.63 3.07 -1.71
C GLU A 293 -23.80 3.52 -0.82
N THR A 294 -25.02 3.11 -1.19
CA THR A 294 -26.20 3.34 -0.35
C THR A 294 -26.70 2.00 0.20
N ASP A 295 -26.84 1.90 1.52
CA ASP A 295 -27.40 0.71 2.17
C ASP A 295 -28.93 0.63 1.98
N GLN A 296 -29.52 -0.50 2.39
CA GLN A 296 -30.97 -0.76 2.29
C GLN A 296 -31.86 0.26 3.01
N ASN A 297 -31.29 1.16 3.82
CA ASN A 297 -32.02 2.22 4.54
C ASN A 297 -31.82 3.60 3.90
N GLY A 298 -31.13 3.69 2.77
CA GLY A 298 -30.82 4.93 2.08
C GLY A 298 -29.64 5.70 2.70
N LYS A 299 -28.90 5.08 3.63
CA LYS A 299 -27.70 5.69 4.24
C LYS A 299 -26.48 5.45 3.38
N VAL A 300 -25.69 6.50 3.14
CA VAL A 300 -24.38 6.37 2.47
C VAL A 300 -23.39 5.64 3.37
N ILE A 301 -22.73 4.64 2.83
CA ILE A 301 -21.72 3.80 3.50
C ILE A 301 -20.44 3.75 2.66
N CYS A 302 -19.31 3.43 3.32
CA CYS A 302 -18.07 3.05 2.66
C CYS A 302 -18.08 1.53 2.42
N SER A 303 -17.90 1.10 1.20
CA SER A 303 -17.80 -0.33 0.86
C SER A 303 -16.36 -0.80 0.60
N GLN A 304 -15.39 0.06 0.83
CA GLN A 304 -13.96 -0.19 0.88
C GLN A 304 -13.36 0.39 2.17
N MET A 305 -12.05 0.38 2.33
CA MET A 305 -11.42 1.05 3.46
C MET A 305 -11.82 2.52 3.52
N SER A 306 -12.18 3.00 4.70
CA SER A 306 -12.67 4.37 4.88
C SER A 306 -11.55 5.41 5.06
N TYR A 307 -10.30 4.98 5.01
CA TYR A 307 -9.12 5.83 5.19
C TYR A 307 -8.03 5.46 4.19
N GLY A 308 -7.14 6.40 3.89
CA GLY A 308 -6.08 6.31 2.93
C GLY A 308 -5.94 7.64 2.20
N ASN A 309 -5.05 7.67 1.23
CA ASN A 309 -4.97 8.69 0.20
C ASN A 309 -5.23 8.02 -1.15
N THR A 310 -5.39 8.81 -2.20
CA THR A 310 -5.40 8.28 -3.57
C THR A 310 -4.63 9.21 -4.48
N HIS A 311 -3.93 8.63 -5.42
CA HIS A 311 -3.18 9.29 -6.47
C HIS A 311 -3.41 8.50 -7.76
N GLY A 312 -3.44 9.17 -8.89
CA GLY A 312 -3.64 8.53 -10.17
C GLY A 312 -3.90 9.54 -11.28
N SER A 313 -4.24 9.03 -12.45
CA SER A 313 -4.44 9.84 -13.64
C SER A 313 -5.41 9.19 -14.60
N ILE A 314 -5.75 9.91 -15.69
CA ILE A 314 -6.55 9.39 -16.80
C ILE A 314 -5.67 9.16 -18.02
N LEU A 315 -6.03 8.18 -18.85
CA LEU A 315 -5.34 7.89 -20.11
C LEU A 315 -6.32 7.36 -21.15
N GLU A 316 -6.21 7.83 -22.38
CA GLU A 316 -6.89 7.24 -23.52
C GLU A 316 -6.03 6.13 -24.14
N ILE A 317 -6.66 4.96 -24.34
CA ILE A 317 -6.02 3.80 -24.95
C ILE A 317 -6.98 3.27 -26.02
N ASN A 318 -6.60 3.36 -27.29
CA ASN A 318 -7.40 2.90 -28.43
C ASN A 318 -8.85 3.45 -28.44
N GLY A 319 -9.04 4.71 -28.06
CA GLY A 319 -10.34 5.38 -28.08
C GLY A 319 -11.19 5.15 -26.83
N GLN A 320 -10.70 4.40 -25.85
CA GLN A 320 -11.34 4.24 -24.56
C GLN A 320 -10.52 4.97 -23.48
N TRP A 321 -11.18 5.81 -22.69
CA TRP A 321 -10.57 6.47 -21.53
C TRP A 321 -10.61 5.58 -20.31
N TYR A 322 -9.54 5.58 -19.56
CA TYR A 322 -9.38 4.86 -18.29
C TYR A 322 -8.91 5.81 -17.20
N LEU A 323 -9.42 5.61 -15.99
CA LEU A 323 -8.95 6.21 -14.75
C LEU A 323 -8.10 5.20 -14.02
N PHE A 324 -6.82 5.51 -13.82
CA PHE A 324 -5.88 4.74 -13.01
C PHE A 324 -5.79 5.35 -11.62
N TYR A 325 -5.87 4.52 -10.60
CA TYR A 325 -5.80 4.93 -9.20
C TYR A 325 -5.34 3.75 -8.34
N HIS A 326 -5.42 3.85 -7.00
CA HIS A 326 -5.07 2.71 -6.14
C HIS A 326 -6.08 2.50 -5.02
N ARG A 327 -6.09 1.29 -4.47
CA ARG A 327 -6.84 0.91 -3.27
C ARG A 327 -5.93 0.36 -2.19
N CYS A 328 -6.28 0.56 -0.92
CA CYS A 328 -5.56 -0.02 0.22
C CYS A 328 -6.05 -1.44 0.53
N ILE A 329 -5.13 -2.36 0.81
CA ILE A 329 -5.42 -3.74 1.23
C ILE A 329 -4.68 -4.08 2.53
N ASN A 330 -4.67 -5.33 2.97
CA ASN A 330 -4.01 -5.83 4.19
C ASN A 330 -4.47 -5.12 5.47
N ASN A 331 -5.55 -4.36 5.42
CA ASN A 331 -6.04 -3.52 6.51
C ASN A 331 -4.97 -2.53 7.02
N ASP A 332 -4.20 -1.95 6.10
CA ASP A 332 -3.21 -0.90 6.35
C ASP A 332 -3.16 0.11 5.19
N MET A 333 -2.42 1.21 5.35
CA MET A 333 -2.27 2.28 4.35
C MET A 333 -1.00 2.13 3.50
N TYR A 334 -0.24 1.06 3.69
CA TYR A 334 1.09 0.87 3.11
C TYR A 334 1.17 -0.33 2.17
N SER A 335 0.01 -0.89 1.84
CA SER A 335 -0.16 -1.99 0.90
C SER A 335 -1.21 -1.54 -0.11
N ARG A 336 -0.79 -0.71 -1.07
CA ARG A 336 -1.69 -0.08 -2.04
C ARG A 336 -1.59 -0.78 -3.39
N GLN A 337 -2.70 -1.31 -3.88
CA GLN A 337 -2.78 -2.00 -5.16
C GLN A 337 -3.26 -1.07 -6.27
N ALA A 338 -2.64 -1.19 -7.44
CA ALA A 338 -3.05 -0.50 -8.67
C ALA A 338 -4.44 -0.97 -9.13
N THR A 339 -5.34 -0.04 -9.38
CA THR A 339 -6.69 -0.28 -9.88
C THR A 339 -7.00 0.63 -11.07
N VAL A 340 -7.95 0.23 -11.90
CA VAL A 340 -8.35 0.96 -13.10
C VAL A 340 -9.84 0.83 -13.33
N GLU A 341 -10.48 1.92 -13.81
CA GLU A 341 -11.88 1.91 -14.24
C GLU A 341 -11.99 2.54 -15.63
N ALA A 342 -12.84 1.98 -16.48
CA ALA A 342 -13.22 2.63 -17.73
C ALA A 342 -14.10 3.85 -17.42
N ILE A 343 -13.84 4.96 -18.09
CA ILE A 343 -14.58 6.21 -17.92
C ILE A 343 -14.97 6.81 -19.26
N ASP A 344 -16.04 7.61 -19.24
CA ASP A 344 -16.46 8.44 -20.36
C ASP A 344 -15.91 9.85 -20.18
N VAL A 345 -15.20 10.36 -21.19
CA VAL A 345 -14.68 11.73 -21.23
C VAL A 345 -15.26 12.43 -22.44
N ASN A 346 -15.99 13.51 -22.19
CA ASN A 346 -16.62 14.31 -23.24
C ASN A 346 -16.19 15.77 -23.14
N VAL A 347 -15.99 16.41 -24.28
CA VAL A 347 -15.87 17.87 -24.40
C VAL A 347 -17.06 18.37 -25.18
N THR A 348 -17.90 19.17 -24.52
CA THR A 348 -19.12 19.76 -25.12
C THR A 348 -18.78 20.81 -26.19
N GLU A 349 -19.77 21.22 -26.96
CA GLU A 349 -19.61 22.31 -27.97
C GLU A 349 -19.21 23.64 -27.31
N ASP A 350 -19.66 23.88 -26.06
CA ASP A 350 -19.30 25.06 -25.27
C ASP A 350 -17.92 24.94 -24.60
N GLY A 351 -17.18 23.83 -24.82
CA GLY A 351 -15.84 23.61 -24.32
C GLY A 351 -15.76 23.12 -22.86
N GLU A 352 -16.89 22.68 -22.26
CA GLU A 352 -16.89 22.04 -20.95
C GLU A 352 -16.33 20.63 -21.06
N VAL A 353 -15.41 20.25 -20.15
CA VAL A 353 -14.94 18.87 -20.01
C VAL A 353 -15.81 18.15 -18.98
N GLN A 354 -16.48 17.10 -19.42
CA GLN A 354 -17.39 16.30 -18.59
C GLN A 354 -16.83 14.89 -18.41
N ILE A 355 -16.50 14.55 -17.18
CA ILE A 355 -16.07 13.20 -16.76
C ILE A 355 -16.97 12.77 -15.60
N LYS A 356 -17.77 11.73 -15.83
CA LYS A 356 -18.61 11.17 -14.77
C LYS A 356 -17.74 10.48 -13.71
N GLU A 357 -18.06 10.64 -12.42
CA GLU A 357 -17.40 9.91 -11.35
C GLU A 357 -17.49 8.40 -11.59
N ALA A 358 -16.32 7.74 -11.55
CA ALA A 358 -16.22 6.31 -11.75
C ALA A 358 -16.78 5.55 -10.54
N GLU A 359 -17.52 4.48 -10.82
CA GLU A 359 -17.86 3.47 -9.85
C GLU A 359 -16.66 2.56 -9.61
N VAL A 360 -16.39 2.22 -8.35
CA VAL A 360 -15.35 1.25 -8.01
C VAL A 360 -15.85 -0.15 -8.34
N THR A 361 -15.17 -0.83 -9.26
CA THR A 361 -15.61 -2.13 -9.78
C THR A 361 -14.53 -3.21 -9.66
N SER A 362 -14.92 -4.46 -9.92
CA SER A 362 -13.99 -5.59 -10.07
C SER A 362 -13.48 -5.73 -11.51
N GLN A 363 -14.02 -4.96 -12.47
CA GLN A 363 -13.85 -5.21 -13.91
C GLN A 363 -12.43 -4.92 -14.41
N GLY A 364 -11.78 -3.87 -13.91
CA GLY A 364 -10.51 -3.45 -14.49
C GLY A 364 -10.67 -3.09 -15.97
N PHE A 365 -9.93 -3.76 -16.85
CA PHE A 365 -10.00 -3.55 -18.30
C PHE A 365 -11.13 -4.34 -18.99
N GLU A 366 -11.85 -5.20 -18.28
CA GLU A 366 -12.99 -5.97 -18.83
C GLU A 366 -14.26 -5.12 -18.88
N ILE A 367 -14.30 -4.13 -19.78
CA ILE A 367 -15.41 -3.18 -19.90
C ILE A 367 -16.77 -3.85 -20.18
N ASN A 368 -16.76 -5.02 -20.80
CA ASN A 368 -17.96 -5.82 -21.09
C ASN A 368 -18.42 -6.69 -19.91
N GLY A 369 -17.68 -6.69 -18.80
CA GLY A 369 -17.91 -7.54 -17.61
C GLY A 369 -17.02 -8.77 -17.58
N LEU A 370 -16.74 -9.23 -16.36
CA LEU A 370 -15.96 -10.45 -16.11
C LEU A 370 -16.73 -11.69 -16.55
N ASN A 371 -16.04 -12.74 -16.98
CA ASN A 371 -16.68 -14.01 -17.29
C ASN A 371 -16.94 -14.79 -15.98
N PRO A 372 -18.22 -15.02 -15.59
CA PRO A 372 -18.54 -15.72 -14.33
C PRO A 372 -18.14 -17.20 -14.32
N PHE A 373 -17.96 -17.82 -15.51
CA PHE A 373 -17.59 -19.23 -15.68
C PHE A 373 -16.07 -19.47 -15.63
N LYS A 374 -15.28 -18.43 -15.50
CA LYS A 374 -13.85 -18.50 -15.15
C LYS A 374 -13.66 -18.37 -13.65
N LYS A 375 -12.62 -19.00 -13.12
CA LYS A 375 -12.25 -18.88 -11.71
C LYS A 375 -11.91 -17.44 -11.35
N GLN A 376 -12.57 -16.93 -10.33
CA GLN A 376 -12.39 -15.59 -9.81
C GLN A 376 -11.64 -15.63 -8.47
N THR A 377 -10.63 -14.79 -8.30
CA THR A 377 -10.00 -14.61 -7.01
C THR A 377 -10.86 -13.74 -6.09
N ALA A 378 -10.95 -14.10 -4.83
CA ALA A 378 -11.67 -13.27 -3.86
C ALA A 378 -11.09 -11.86 -3.72
N GLY A 379 -9.80 -11.68 -3.99
CA GLY A 379 -9.14 -10.40 -3.94
C GLY A 379 -9.59 -9.37 -4.97
N SER A 380 -10.39 -9.74 -5.98
CA SER A 380 -11.02 -8.78 -6.89
C SER A 380 -12.26 -8.09 -6.31
N ALA A 381 -12.62 -8.34 -5.04
CA ALA A 381 -13.74 -7.71 -4.38
C ALA A 381 -13.68 -6.18 -4.42
N CYS A 382 -14.78 -5.54 -4.82
CA CYS A 382 -14.93 -4.10 -4.87
C CYS A 382 -15.92 -3.55 -3.84
N PHE A 383 -16.66 -4.42 -3.15
CA PHE A 383 -17.62 -4.08 -2.10
C PHE A 383 -17.37 -4.96 -0.87
N MET A 384 -17.09 -4.35 0.26
CA MET A 384 -16.87 -5.06 1.54
C MET A 384 -17.45 -4.27 2.71
N THR A 385 -18.39 -4.86 3.45
CA THR A 385 -18.96 -4.26 4.66
C THR A 385 -18.97 -5.25 5.82
N GLY A 386 -19.00 -4.77 7.05
CA GLY A 386 -19.02 -5.63 8.24
C GLY A 386 -17.64 -6.13 8.68
N GLY A 387 -16.54 -5.58 8.11
CA GLY A 387 -15.18 -5.77 8.59
C GLY A 387 -14.25 -6.70 7.81
N PRO A 388 -14.65 -7.33 6.69
CA PRO A 388 -13.71 -8.04 5.84
C PRO A 388 -12.72 -7.07 5.16
N TYR A 389 -11.59 -7.62 4.73
CA TYR A 389 -10.60 -6.91 3.95
C TYR A 389 -9.79 -7.87 3.08
N ILE A 390 -9.24 -7.38 1.98
CA ILE A 390 -8.36 -8.13 1.09
C ILE A 390 -6.99 -8.30 1.77
N LYS A 391 -6.49 -9.54 1.76
CA LYS A 391 -5.15 -9.89 2.27
C LYS A 391 -4.35 -10.54 1.16
N ALA A 392 -3.25 -9.90 0.74
CA ALA A 392 -2.34 -10.45 -0.26
C ALA A 392 -1.48 -11.57 0.31
N HIS A 393 -1.21 -12.58 -0.51
CA HIS A 393 -0.24 -13.64 -0.26
C HIS A 393 1.05 -13.30 -0.99
N TYR A 394 2.15 -13.30 -0.25
CA TYR A 394 3.50 -13.04 -0.78
C TYR A 394 4.30 -14.33 -0.98
N ASP A 395 3.68 -15.48 -0.76
CA ASP A 395 4.29 -16.77 -1.00
C ASP A 395 4.34 -17.02 -2.51
N THR A 396 5.53 -17.20 -3.05
CA THR A 396 5.76 -17.45 -4.48
C THR A 396 5.19 -18.78 -4.96
N SER A 397 4.94 -19.72 -4.03
CA SER A 397 4.33 -21.04 -4.34
C SER A 397 2.80 -20.97 -4.47
N ASN A 398 2.16 -19.96 -3.86
CA ASN A 398 0.71 -19.74 -3.91
C ASN A 398 0.41 -18.22 -3.90
N PRO A 399 0.76 -17.51 -4.95
CA PRO A 399 0.47 -16.08 -5.06
C PRO A 399 -1.04 -15.86 -5.22
N GLY A 400 -1.55 -14.78 -4.66
CA GLY A 400 -2.96 -14.43 -4.74
C GLY A 400 -3.42 -13.53 -3.63
N SER A 401 -4.71 -13.49 -3.38
CA SER A 401 -5.28 -12.78 -2.23
C SER A 401 -6.63 -13.36 -1.84
N ASP A 402 -6.86 -13.38 -0.53
CA ASP A 402 -8.13 -13.77 0.07
C ASP A 402 -8.89 -12.55 0.58
N VAL A 403 -10.20 -12.67 0.70
CA VAL A 403 -11.00 -11.79 1.56
C VAL A 403 -11.08 -12.45 2.94
N VAL A 404 -10.50 -11.80 3.93
CA VAL A 404 -10.36 -12.36 5.28
C VAL A 404 -11.18 -11.59 6.32
N ASN A 405 -11.28 -12.15 7.54
CA ASN A 405 -12.01 -11.56 8.66
C ASN A 405 -13.53 -11.47 8.43
N ILE A 406 -14.09 -12.38 7.65
CA ILE A 406 -15.52 -12.49 7.38
C ILE A 406 -16.26 -12.95 8.64
N LYS A 407 -17.36 -12.28 8.99
CA LYS A 407 -18.15 -12.50 10.21
C LYS A 407 -19.64 -12.50 9.90
N ASN A 408 -20.47 -12.72 10.94
CA ASN A 408 -21.91 -12.51 10.84
C ASN A 408 -22.24 -11.09 10.37
N GLY A 409 -23.06 -10.98 9.32
CA GLY A 409 -23.46 -9.73 8.70
C GLY A 409 -22.43 -9.10 7.76
N SER A 410 -21.28 -9.76 7.52
CA SER A 410 -20.35 -9.33 6.47
C SER A 410 -20.97 -9.52 5.10
N ILE A 411 -20.66 -8.59 4.20
CA ILE A 411 -21.02 -8.66 2.78
C ILE A 411 -19.75 -8.46 1.96
N VAL A 412 -19.56 -9.30 0.95
CA VAL A 412 -18.47 -9.21 -0.03
C VAL A 412 -19.09 -9.20 -1.41
N GLY A 413 -18.76 -8.21 -2.23
CA GLY A 413 -19.38 -8.03 -3.53
C GLY A 413 -18.39 -7.74 -4.65
N TYR A 414 -18.81 -8.10 -5.84
CA TYR A 414 -18.05 -8.04 -7.09
C TYR A 414 -18.92 -7.41 -8.19
N LYS A 415 -18.39 -6.49 -8.97
CA LYS A 415 -19.10 -5.77 -10.04
C LYS A 415 -18.20 -5.67 -11.27
N TYR A 416 -18.62 -6.06 -12.43
CA TYR A 416 -19.82 -6.77 -12.87
C TYR A 416 -19.37 -8.03 -13.61
N PHE A 417 -20.22 -9.07 -13.55
CA PHE A 417 -20.10 -10.26 -14.38
C PHE A 417 -21.04 -10.20 -15.56
N ASN A 418 -20.60 -10.66 -16.73
CA ASN A 418 -21.45 -10.79 -17.90
C ASN A 418 -21.77 -12.27 -18.14
N PHE A 419 -23.00 -12.65 -17.84
CA PHE A 419 -23.49 -14.02 -17.97
C PHE A 419 -23.73 -14.45 -19.43
N ASP A 420 -23.61 -13.54 -20.40
CA ASP A 420 -23.62 -13.88 -21.82
C ASP A 420 -22.29 -14.45 -22.31
N LEU A 421 -21.22 -14.21 -21.58
CA LEU A 421 -19.92 -14.82 -21.84
C LEU A 421 -19.94 -16.29 -21.44
N GLY A 422 -19.50 -17.19 -22.31
CA GLY A 422 -19.40 -18.62 -21.99
C GLY A 422 -20.72 -19.38 -21.97
N LYS A 423 -21.76 -18.92 -22.68
CA LYS A 423 -23.06 -19.63 -22.79
C LYS A 423 -22.97 -21.12 -23.19
N GLY A 424 -21.88 -21.56 -23.84
CA GLY A 424 -21.64 -22.96 -24.23
C GLY A 424 -20.97 -23.85 -23.17
N THR A 425 -20.54 -23.29 -22.02
CA THR A 425 -19.81 -24.02 -20.97
C THR A 425 -20.64 -24.27 -19.71
N ARG A 426 -21.96 -24.10 -19.80
CA ARG A 426 -22.90 -24.25 -18.68
C ARG A 426 -23.32 -25.71 -18.48
N ASP A 427 -22.39 -26.57 -18.09
CA ASP A 427 -22.72 -28.01 -17.94
C ASP A 427 -23.49 -28.30 -16.65
N LYS A 428 -23.47 -27.41 -15.65
CA LYS A 428 -24.16 -27.57 -14.36
C LYS A 428 -24.63 -26.22 -13.83
N ASP A 429 -25.83 -26.18 -13.29
CA ASP A 429 -26.40 -25.02 -12.59
C ASP A 429 -25.86 -24.94 -11.14
N ILE A 430 -24.55 -24.81 -10.99
CA ILE A 430 -23.87 -24.74 -9.69
C ILE A 430 -22.91 -23.57 -9.63
N MET A 431 -22.54 -23.19 -8.40
CA MET A 431 -21.42 -22.32 -8.11
C MET A 431 -20.46 -23.01 -7.13
N ALA A 432 -19.19 -23.04 -7.48
CA ALA A 432 -18.12 -23.53 -6.62
C ALA A 432 -17.48 -22.36 -5.86
N VAL A 433 -17.23 -22.52 -4.56
CA VAL A 433 -16.63 -21.51 -3.69
C VAL A 433 -15.56 -22.14 -2.81
N ASN A 434 -14.34 -21.65 -2.87
CA ASN A 434 -13.24 -22.04 -2.00
C ASN A 434 -13.20 -21.19 -0.75
N LEU A 435 -13.29 -21.82 0.40
CA LEU A 435 -13.34 -21.19 1.72
C LEU A 435 -12.25 -21.75 2.63
N ILE A 436 -11.84 -20.95 3.61
CA ILE A 436 -11.01 -21.36 4.75
C ILE A 436 -11.85 -21.16 6.01
N PRO A 437 -12.58 -22.21 6.48
CA PRO A 437 -13.46 -22.14 7.64
C PRO A 437 -12.71 -21.86 8.93
N LYS A 438 -13.39 -21.28 9.92
CA LYS A 438 -12.80 -20.96 11.22
C LYS A 438 -13.49 -21.68 12.38
N GLY A 439 -13.99 -22.90 12.13
CA GLY A 439 -14.63 -23.76 13.12
C GLY A 439 -15.96 -23.22 13.64
N LYS A 440 -16.79 -22.67 12.76
CA LYS A 440 -18.11 -22.10 13.03
C LYS A 440 -19.12 -22.52 11.99
N ASP A 441 -20.37 -22.73 12.45
CA ASP A 441 -21.50 -22.91 11.57
C ASP A 441 -21.97 -21.56 11.03
N GLY A 442 -22.39 -21.55 9.79
CA GLY A 442 -22.92 -20.36 9.13
C GLY A 442 -23.40 -20.63 7.73
N THR A 443 -23.97 -19.60 7.10
CA THR A 443 -24.51 -19.66 5.75
C THR A 443 -23.99 -18.49 4.93
N ILE A 444 -23.85 -18.72 3.62
CA ILE A 444 -23.59 -17.69 2.62
C ILE A 444 -24.81 -17.64 1.70
N LYS A 445 -25.49 -16.51 1.63
CA LYS A 445 -26.46 -16.23 0.57
C LYS A 445 -25.74 -15.66 -0.64
N ILE A 446 -26.05 -16.18 -1.81
CA ILE A 446 -25.53 -15.70 -3.10
C ILE A 446 -26.60 -14.81 -3.72
N MET A 447 -26.27 -13.52 -3.86
CA MET A 447 -27.20 -12.48 -4.30
C MET A 447 -26.74 -11.83 -5.59
N LEU A 448 -27.66 -11.55 -6.50
CA LEU A 448 -27.43 -10.75 -7.71
C LEU A 448 -27.91 -9.31 -7.51
N ASP A 449 -27.23 -8.37 -8.15
CA ASP A 449 -27.49 -6.95 -8.32
C ASP A 449 -27.44 -6.11 -7.04
N ARG A 450 -27.98 -6.61 -5.93
CA ARG A 450 -27.92 -5.97 -4.63
C ARG A 450 -27.75 -7.02 -3.53
N PRO A 451 -27.10 -6.69 -2.41
CA PRO A 451 -26.95 -7.63 -1.29
C PRO A 451 -28.22 -7.77 -0.43
N TRP A 452 -29.26 -7.00 -0.71
CA TRP A 452 -30.49 -6.95 0.08
C TRP A 452 -31.71 -7.10 -0.84
N GLU A 453 -32.59 -8.06 -0.55
CA GLU A 453 -33.85 -8.29 -1.27
C GLU A 453 -34.74 -7.03 -1.30
N ARG A 454 -34.81 -6.31 -0.17
CA ARG A 454 -35.55 -5.06 -0.04
C ARG A 454 -35.11 -3.97 -1.02
N ASP A 455 -33.85 -4.03 -1.47
CA ASP A 455 -33.22 -3.06 -2.39
C ASP A 455 -33.08 -3.60 -3.81
N GLY A 456 -33.85 -4.64 -4.13
CA GLY A 456 -33.89 -5.25 -5.46
C GLY A 456 -32.90 -6.38 -5.70
N GLY A 457 -32.22 -6.87 -4.66
CA GLY A 457 -31.36 -8.05 -4.75
C GLY A 457 -32.14 -9.34 -4.92
N THR A 458 -31.62 -10.24 -5.72
CA THR A 458 -32.20 -11.58 -5.95
C THR A 458 -31.29 -12.66 -5.38
N GLU A 459 -31.78 -13.46 -4.42
CA GLU A 459 -31.07 -14.66 -3.95
C GLU A 459 -31.15 -15.74 -5.03
N ILE A 460 -30.02 -16.26 -5.45
CA ILE A 460 -29.89 -17.28 -6.50
C ILE A 460 -29.35 -18.62 -5.99
N GLY A 461 -28.96 -18.70 -4.72
CA GLY A 461 -28.46 -19.91 -4.08
C GLY A 461 -27.88 -19.63 -2.71
N SER A 462 -27.53 -20.71 -2.00
CA SER A 462 -26.89 -20.61 -0.68
C SER A 462 -25.88 -21.73 -0.43
N ILE A 463 -24.94 -21.47 0.49
CA ILE A 463 -23.89 -22.41 0.90
C ILE A 463 -23.92 -22.53 2.42
N GLU A 464 -23.89 -23.76 2.91
CA GLU A 464 -23.74 -24.06 4.33
C GLU A 464 -22.24 -24.26 4.68
N ILE A 465 -21.80 -23.60 5.75
CA ILE A 465 -20.48 -23.79 6.36
C ILE A 465 -20.69 -24.52 7.67
N SER A 466 -19.96 -25.62 7.85
CA SER A 466 -19.99 -26.39 9.10
C SER A 466 -18.79 -26.08 9.99
N ALA A 467 -18.99 -26.09 11.29
CA ALA A 467 -17.90 -26.01 12.27
C ALA A 467 -16.89 -27.17 12.14
N THR A 468 -17.27 -28.26 11.48
CA THR A 468 -16.45 -29.44 11.23
C THR A 468 -15.76 -29.45 9.87
N ASP A 469 -16.00 -28.44 9.03
CA ASP A 469 -15.30 -28.26 7.75
C ASP A 469 -13.79 -28.12 7.97
N ASP A 470 -13.00 -28.57 6.99
CA ASP A 470 -11.54 -28.53 7.04
C ASP A 470 -11.01 -27.09 7.21
N PRO A 471 -10.32 -26.78 8.30
CA PRO A 471 -9.80 -25.43 8.56
C PRO A 471 -8.62 -25.02 7.65
N GLU A 472 -8.03 -25.95 6.91
CA GLU A 472 -6.97 -25.66 5.93
C GLU A 472 -7.56 -25.22 4.57
N GLY A 473 -8.83 -25.55 4.30
CA GLY A 473 -9.57 -25.13 3.13
C GLY A 473 -10.59 -26.15 2.65
N VAL A 474 -11.70 -25.68 2.16
CA VAL A 474 -12.78 -26.53 1.64
C VAL A 474 -13.40 -25.93 0.38
N LEU A 475 -13.68 -26.79 -0.59
CA LEU A 475 -14.50 -26.46 -1.75
C LEU A 475 -15.96 -26.76 -1.40
N LYS A 476 -16.81 -25.75 -1.43
CA LYS A 476 -18.26 -25.85 -1.29
C LYS A 476 -18.94 -25.59 -2.63
N THR A 477 -20.06 -26.22 -2.87
CA THR A 477 -20.90 -25.97 -4.05
C THR A 477 -22.30 -25.58 -3.63
N ALA A 478 -22.89 -24.65 -4.35
CA ALA A 478 -24.30 -24.29 -4.26
C ALA A 478 -24.99 -24.69 -5.57
N GLU A 479 -26.22 -25.18 -5.50
CA GLU A 479 -27.12 -25.15 -6.64
C GLU A 479 -27.56 -23.72 -6.89
N ILE A 480 -27.60 -23.30 -8.14
CA ILE A 480 -27.96 -21.95 -8.56
C ILE A 480 -29.27 -22.01 -9.33
N ASP A 481 -30.29 -21.42 -8.74
CA ASP A 481 -31.62 -21.41 -9.32
C ASP A 481 -31.60 -20.71 -10.68
N SER A 482 -32.00 -21.45 -11.72
CA SER A 482 -32.18 -20.94 -13.08
C SER A 482 -30.93 -20.23 -13.65
N LEU A 483 -29.72 -20.73 -13.37
CA LEU A 483 -28.47 -20.16 -13.89
C LEU A 483 -28.51 -19.97 -15.42
N SER A 484 -29.13 -20.89 -16.13
CA SER A 484 -29.29 -20.85 -17.59
C SER A 484 -30.15 -19.67 -18.08
N SER A 485 -30.99 -19.08 -17.22
CA SER A 485 -31.83 -17.93 -17.54
C SER A 485 -31.23 -16.58 -17.13
N ILE A 486 -30.08 -16.59 -16.41
CA ILE A 486 -29.38 -15.34 -16.07
C ILE A 486 -28.64 -14.85 -17.32
N GLU A 487 -28.93 -13.64 -17.77
CA GLU A 487 -28.38 -13.02 -18.99
C GLU A 487 -27.89 -11.60 -18.69
N GLY A 488 -26.88 -11.14 -19.46
CA GLY A 488 -26.37 -9.79 -19.33
C GLY A 488 -25.40 -9.56 -18.16
N LYS A 489 -25.28 -8.31 -17.75
CA LYS A 489 -24.33 -7.89 -16.70
C LYS A 489 -25.01 -7.79 -15.35
N HIS A 490 -24.48 -8.50 -14.37
CA HIS A 490 -24.95 -8.52 -12.98
C HIS A 490 -23.82 -8.30 -11.99
N ALA A 491 -24.11 -7.63 -10.88
CA ALA A 491 -23.27 -7.63 -9.71
C ALA A 491 -23.54 -8.88 -8.85
N LEU A 492 -22.51 -9.41 -8.20
CA LEU A 492 -22.60 -10.61 -7.35
C LEU A 492 -22.21 -10.23 -5.92
N TYR A 493 -23.00 -10.69 -4.96
CA TYR A 493 -22.75 -10.48 -3.54
C TYR A 493 -22.84 -11.77 -2.74
N PHE A 494 -21.92 -11.96 -1.80
CA PHE A 494 -21.95 -12.96 -0.78
C PHE A 494 -22.35 -12.33 0.55
N VAL A 495 -23.49 -12.72 1.11
CA VAL A 495 -24.01 -12.23 2.38
C VAL A 495 -23.84 -13.32 3.43
N PHE A 496 -22.97 -13.09 4.40
CA PHE A 496 -22.57 -14.07 5.42
C PHE A 496 -23.41 -13.96 6.68
N LYS A 497 -23.91 -15.11 7.14
CA LYS A 497 -24.68 -15.24 8.40
C LYS A 497 -24.06 -16.32 9.29
N SER A 498 -23.93 -16.04 10.58
CA SER A 498 -23.49 -16.99 11.59
C SER A 498 -23.94 -16.54 12.98
N SER A 499 -23.73 -17.36 14.00
CA SER A 499 -23.94 -16.97 15.38
C SER A 499 -22.74 -16.19 15.95
N GLY A 500 -23.00 -15.09 16.65
CA GLY A 500 -21.99 -14.32 17.37
C GLY A 500 -21.11 -13.43 16.49
N SER A 501 -19.99 -12.92 17.05
CA SER A 501 -19.12 -11.93 16.43
C SER A 501 -17.73 -12.46 16.00
N SER A 502 -17.49 -13.75 16.14
CA SER A 502 -16.21 -14.37 15.71
C SER A 502 -16.13 -14.50 14.21
N VAL A 503 -14.91 -14.65 13.69
CA VAL A 503 -14.66 -14.90 12.27
C VAL A 503 -15.28 -16.24 11.90
N LEU A 504 -16.05 -16.27 10.81
CA LEU A 504 -16.70 -17.44 10.23
C LEU A 504 -15.74 -18.16 9.29
N CYS A 505 -15.21 -17.46 8.31
CA CYS A 505 -14.32 -18.00 7.29
C CYS A 505 -13.46 -16.90 6.66
N ASP A 506 -12.53 -17.31 5.81
CA ASP A 506 -11.94 -16.48 4.76
C ASP A 506 -12.43 -17.02 3.40
N LEU A 507 -12.51 -16.17 2.38
CA LEU A 507 -12.94 -16.51 1.02
C LEU A 507 -11.74 -16.39 0.09
N SER A 508 -11.44 -17.46 -0.68
CA SER A 508 -10.26 -17.49 -1.55
C SER A 508 -10.60 -17.35 -3.03
N SER A 509 -11.60 -18.08 -3.52
CA SER A 509 -12.01 -18.00 -4.93
C SER A 509 -13.41 -18.55 -5.14
N PHE A 510 -13.98 -18.27 -6.32
CA PHE A 510 -15.28 -18.80 -6.72
C PHE A 510 -15.39 -18.90 -8.23
N GLN A 511 -16.37 -19.70 -8.71
CA GLN A 511 -16.65 -19.91 -10.13
C GLN A 511 -18.07 -20.44 -10.31
N PHE A 512 -18.78 -19.97 -11.33
CA PHE A 512 -20.03 -20.59 -11.79
C PHE A 512 -19.73 -21.77 -12.73
N GLY A 513 -20.62 -22.77 -12.76
CA GLY A 513 -20.45 -23.96 -13.58
C GLY A 513 -19.52 -25.00 -12.95
N ASP A 514 -19.03 -25.95 -13.75
CA ASP A 514 -18.16 -27.02 -13.26
C ASP A 514 -16.75 -26.50 -12.91
N SER A 515 -16.31 -26.69 -11.67
CA SER A 515 -15.00 -26.31 -11.19
C SER A 515 -13.85 -27.21 -11.72
N THR A 516 -14.17 -28.23 -12.50
CA THR A 516 -13.18 -29.14 -13.13
C THR A 516 -12.63 -28.61 -14.44
N VAL A 517 -13.20 -27.51 -14.98
CA VAL A 517 -12.59 -26.80 -16.11
C VAL A 517 -11.38 -26.04 -15.59
N THR A 518 -10.23 -26.70 -15.64
CA THR A 518 -8.94 -26.05 -15.44
C THR A 518 -8.71 -25.11 -16.62
N ASP A 519 -8.64 -23.82 -16.35
CA ASP A 519 -8.14 -22.86 -17.34
C ASP A 519 -6.69 -23.25 -17.69
N GLU A 520 -6.46 -23.78 -18.90
CA GLU A 520 -5.10 -23.99 -19.44
C GLU A 520 -4.34 -22.65 -19.55
N ASP A 521 -5.00 -21.54 -19.24
CA ASP A 521 -4.51 -20.16 -19.27
C ASP A 521 -4.24 -19.55 -17.88
N GLU A 522 -4.23 -20.32 -16.78
CA GLU A 522 -3.72 -19.83 -15.51
C GLU A 522 -2.20 -19.63 -15.60
N GLY A 523 -1.79 -18.49 -16.17
CA GLY A 523 -0.46 -17.98 -15.99
C GLY A 523 -0.24 -17.80 -14.48
N GLN A 524 0.62 -18.63 -13.87
CA GLN A 524 1.01 -18.45 -12.48
C GLN A 524 1.59 -17.04 -12.31
N ASP A 525 1.08 -16.29 -11.34
CA ASP A 525 1.66 -15.03 -10.88
C ASP A 525 3.02 -15.30 -10.21
N VAL A 526 4.02 -15.70 -11.00
CA VAL A 526 5.36 -15.98 -10.46
C VAL A 526 6.01 -14.64 -10.11
N LYS A 527 6.27 -14.42 -8.83
CA LYS A 527 7.11 -13.30 -8.38
C LYS A 527 8.51 -13.50 -8.96
N PRO A 528 9.10 -12.49 -9.66
CA PRO A 528 10.51 -12.53 -10.03
C PRO A 528 11.37 -12.74 -8.79
N GLU A 529 12.44 -13.52 -8.87
CA GLU A 529 13.45 -13.57 -7.79
C GLU A 529 13.94 -12.15 -7.53
N GLU A 530 13.68 -11.66 -6.31
CA GLU A 530 14.26 -10.38 -5.85
C GLU A 530 15.77 -10.54 -5.86
N SER A 531 16.47 -9.61 -6.48
CA SER A 531 17.90 -9.44 -6.18
C SER A 531 18.04 -9.34 -4.66
N PRO A 532 18.99 -10.06 -4.03
CA PRO A 532 19.11 -10.04 -2.59
C PRO A 532 19.24 -8.60 -2.12
N ALA A 533 18.36 -8.21 -1.19
CA ALA A 533 18.48 -6.93 -0.51
C ALA A 533 19.93 -6.81 0.03
N PRO A 534 20.56 -5.64 -0.08
CA PRO A 534 21.88 -5.45 0.50
C PRO A 534 21.82 -5.84 1.97
N ASP A 535 22.74 -6.73 2.37
CA ASP A 535 22.89 -7.19 3.75
C ASP A 535 22.96 -5.95 4.66
N GLU A 536 22.07 -5.87 5.64
CA GLU A 536 22.09 -4.79 6.64
C GLU A 536 23.40 -4.86 7.44
N THR A 537 24.44 -4.25 6.91
CA THR A 537 25.67 -3.99 7.67
C THR A 537 25.32 -2.97 8.76
N PRO A 538 25.62 -3.24 10.03
CA PRO A 538 25.32 -2.30 11.10
C PRO A 538 26.11 -1.00 10.89
N LEU A 539 25.39 0.14 10.83
CA LEU A 539 25.96 1.47 10.78
C LEU A 539 27.00 1.67 11.89
N PRO A 540 28.18 2.22 11.59
CA PRO A 540 29.10 2.68 12.61
C PRO A 540 28.51 3.85 13.40
N THR A 541 28.65 3.80 14.72
CA THR A 541 28.20 4.84 15.65
C THR A 541 28.93 6.14 15.34
N PRO A 542 28.26 7.28 15.18
CA PRO A 542 28.95 8.55 14.95
C PRO A 542 29.71 8.99 16.21
N THR A 543 30.97 9.29 16.03
CA THR A 543 31.83 9.95 17.02
C THR A 543 31.42 11.44 17.11
N PRO A 544 31.33 12.04 18.32
CA PRO A 544 30.98 13.43 18.46
C PRO A 544 32.11 14.36 18.02
N VAL A 545 31.81 15.30 17.12
CA VAL A 545 32.70 16.39 16.73
C VAL A 545 32.41 17.60 17.62
N PRO A 546 33.42 18.33 18.09
CA PRO A 546 33.30 19.46 19.03
C PRO A 546 32.62 20.65 18.36
N GLY A 547 31.81 21.39 19.13
CA GLY A 547 30.98 22.49 18.70
C GLY A 547 31.71 23.71 18.16
N ASN A 548 31.09 24.33 17.19
CA ASN A 548 31.32 25.74 16.87
C ASN A 548 30.01 26.51 17.07
N THR A 549 30.08 27.44 18.01
CA THR A 549 29.07 28.42 18.29
C THR A 549 28.95 29.41 17.14
N VAL A 550 27.75 29.57 16.59
CA VAL A 550 27.41 30.70 15.71
C VAL A 550 26.20 31.44 16.28
N SER A 551 26.38 32.74 16.44
CA SER A 551 25.47 33.74 16.96
C SER A 551 24.18 33.88 16.13
N PRO A 552 23.05 34.29 16.73
CA PRO A 552 21.76 34.35 16.02
C PRO A 552 21.61 35.59 15.19
N SER A 553 21.10 35.44 13.97
CA SER A 553 20.62 36.53 13.11
C SER A 553 19.08 36.65 13.22
N PRO A 554 18.50 37.85 12.98
CA PRO A 554 17.24 38.25 13.59
C PRO A 554 15.99 37.59 12.97
N ALA A 555 15.01 37.41 13.82
CA ALA A 555 13.71 36.85 13.55
C ALA A 555 12.86 37.65 12.55
N VAL A 556 12.31 36.92 11.56
CA VAL A 556 11.18 37.39 10.74
C VAL A 556 9.88 36.93 11.45
N PRO A 557 8.85 37.77 11.55
CA PRO A 557 7.66 37.42 12.34
C PRO A 557 6.83 36.31 11.69
N SER A 558 6.54 35.34 12.51
CA SER A 558 5.66 34.23 12.20
C SER A 558 4.21 34.69 12.03
N PRO A 559 3.46 34.21 11.04
CA PRO A 559 2.03 34.44 11.01
C PRO A 559 1.31 33.62 12.08
N THR A 560 0.35 34.24 12.70
CA THR A 560 -0.53 33.78 13.76
C THR A 560 -1.20 32.47 13.39
N VAL A 561 -1.05 31.47 14.27
CA VAL A 561 -1.70 30.14 14.22
C VAL A 561 -3.19 30.30 14.60
N PRO A 562 -4.13 29.73 13.82
CA PRO A 562 -5.51 29.55 14.27
C PRO A 562 -5.61 28.41 15.33
N PRO A 563 -6.69 28.38 16.15
CA PRO A 563 -6.69 27.60 17.38
C PRO A 563 -6.81 26.09 17.16
N ALA A 564 -6.14 25.40 18.05
CA ALA A 564 -6.00 23.97 18.29
C ALA A 564 -7.15 23.07 17.84
N ALA A 565 -6.96 22.37 16.73
CA ALA A 565 -7.51 21.04 16.51
C ALA A 565 -6.33 20.12 16.16
N ASN A 566 -6.20 19.02 16.93
CA ASN A 566 -5.23 17.90 16.73
C ASN A 566 -3.91 17.87 17.50
N GLN A 567 -3.85 18.44 18.71
CA GLN A 567 -2.81 18.02 19.66
C GLN A 567 -2.99 16.57 20.17
N SER A 568 -4.12 15.90 19.89
CA SER A 568 -4.38 14.54 20.37
C SER A 568 -3.66 13.45 19.54
N GLU A 569 -3.59 13.58 18.22
CA GLU A 569 -2.98 12.55 17.35
C GLU A 569 -1.46 12.58 17.35
N ALA A 570 -0.85 13.75 17.30
CA ALA A 570 0.61 13.87 17.42
C ALA A 570 1.16 13.31 18.74
N SER A 571 0.32 13.25 19.78
CA SER A 571 0.70 12.69 21.07
C SER A 571 0.62 11.15 21.15
N LEU A 572 -0.07 10.49 20.20
CA LEU A 572 -0.22 9.04 20.12
C LEU A 572 0.72 8.41 19.08
N ALA A 573 1.60 9.19 18.47
CA ALA A 573 2.56 8.71 17.49
C ALA A 573 3.60 7.74 18.09
N VAL A 574 4.09 6.82 17.26
CA VAL A 574 5.18 5.90 17.62
C VAL A 574 6.40 6.70 18.12
N GLY A 575 7.02 6.20 19.18
CA GLY A 575 8.16 6.87 19.82
C GLY A 575 7.75 7.82 20.95
N LYS A 576 6.53 8.32 21.01
CA LYS A 576 6.06 9.20 22.09
C LYS A 576 6.00 8.46 23.43
N VAL A 577 6.34 9.19 24.49
CA VAL A 577 6.45 8.65 25.86
C VAL A 577 5.36 9.26 26.73
N HIS A 578 4.61 8.39 27.42
CA HIS A 578 3.51 8.78 28.32
C HIS A 578 3.69 8.15 29.69
N THR A 579 3.36 8.89 30.73
CA THR A 579 3.32 8.35 32.08
C THR A 579 1.87 8.13 32.51
N ILE A 580 1.54 6.89 32.86
CA ILE A 580 0.23 6.48 33.35
C ILE A 580 0.43 5.89 34.74
N GLY A 581 -0.09 6.55 35.77
CA GLY A 581 0.15 6.20 37.17
C GLY A 581 1.65 6.22 37.48
N ASN A 582 2.16 5.12 38.01
CA ASN A 582 3.57 4.98 38.40
C ASN A 582 4.51 4.57 37.25
N PHE A 583 3.99 4.28 36.07
CA PHE A 583 4.80 3.70 34.97
C PHE A 583 4.85 4.61 33.76
N THR A 584 5.98 4.58 33.10
CA THR A 584 6.26 5.31 31.86
C THR A 584 6.25 4.33 30.69
N TYR A 585 5.53 4.66 29.64
CA TYR A 585 5.35 3.85 28.45
C TYR A 585 5.78 4.61 27.21
N LYS A 586 6.47 3.94 26.29
CA LYS A 586 6.80 4.45 24.96
C LYS A 586 5.90 3.73 23.94
N ILE A 587 5.22 4.47 23.09
CA ILE A 587 4.42 3.88 22.02
C ILE A 587 5.38 3.22 21.03
N THR A 588 5.18 1.92 20.76
CA THR A 588 5.99 1.10 19.84
C THR A 588 5.25 0.74 18.57
N LYS A 589 3.92 0.82 18.60
CA LYS A 589 3.06 0.72 17.43
C LYS A 589 1.85 1.61 17.69
N ALA A 590 1.52 2.46 16.70
CA ALA A 590 0.32 3.27 16.77
C ALA A 590 -0.94 2.38 16.91
N ASP A 591 -1.99 2.90 17.50
CA ASP A 591 -3.23 2.15 17.60
C ASP A 591 -3.98 2.24 16.29
N THR A 592 -4.03 1.13 15.60
CA THR A 592 -4.99 0.88 14.54
C THR A 592 -5.95 -0.19 15.06
N TYR A 593 -7.16 0.20 15.44
CA TYR A 593 -8.25 -0.72 15.89
C TYR A 593 -7.92 -1.58 17.12
N GLY A 594 -7.43 -0.97 18.19
CA GLY A 594 -7.14 -1.67 19.46
C GLY A 594 -5.94 -2.62 19.40
N LYS A 595 -5.08 -2.50 18.37
CA LYS A 595 -3.84 -3.29 18.20
C LYS A 595 -2.58 -2.49 18.52
N GLY A 596 -2.69 -1.24 18.92
CA GLY A 596 -1.57 -0.41 19.37
C GLY A 596 -0.77 -1.07 20.48
N THR A 597 0.54 -0.88 20.47
CA THR A 597 1.44 -1.45 21.48
C THR A 597 2.34 -0.41 22.13
N VAL A 598 2.67 -0.67 23.39
CA VAL A 598 3.61 0.13 24.15
C VAL A 598 4.70 -0.74 24.79
N LEU A 599 5.87 -0.16 24.94
CA LEU A 599 6.96 -0.68 25.76
C LEU A 599 6.93 0.05 27.12
N LEU A 600 6.87 -0.67 28.23
CA LEU A 600 7.01 -0.09 29.55
C LEU A 600 8.50 0.24 29.78
N VAL A 601 8.86 1.52 29.74
CA VAL A 601 10.26 1.97 29.75
C VAL A 601 10.77 2.42 31.10
N GLY A 602 9.87 2.61 32.11
CA GLY A 602 10.33 3.04 33.42
C GLY A 602 9.26 3.08 34.49
N THR A 603 9.68 3.33 35.72
CA THR A 603 8.80 3.65 36.87
C THR A 603 9.28 4.91 37.57
N LYS A 604 8.33 5.80 37.92
CA LYS A 604 8.59 6.98 38.75
C LYS A 604 8.90 6.61 40.22
N ASN A 605 8.34 5.51 40.68
CA ASN A 605 8.47 5.10 42.08
C ASN A 605 9.42 3.92 42.24
N LYS A 606 10.68 4.16 42.59
CA LYS A 606 11.65 3.11 42.91
C LYS A 606 11.41 2.40 44.24
N LYS A 607 10.53 2.95 45.12
CA LYS A 607 10.12 2.35 46.41
C LYS A 607 8.93 1.42 46.29
N ILE A 608 8.51 1.07 45.05
CA ILE A 608 7.36 0.19 44.77
C ILE A 608 7.55 -1.19 45.46
N LYS A 609 6.54 -1.66 46.16
CA LYS A 609 6.54 -2.96 46.87
C LYS A 609 6.05 -4.12 46.01
N SER A 610 5.19 -3.84 45.00
CA SER A 610 4.61 -4.80 44.08
C SER A 610 4.60 -4.22 42.67
N ILE A 611 5.21 -4.90 41.69
CA ILE A 611 5.23 -4.51 40.29
C ILE A 611 4.07 -5.23 39.58
N GLN A 612 3.15 -4.46 39.03
CA GLN A 612 2.01 -4.97 38.23
C GLN A 612 2.12 -4.40 36.84
N VAL A 613 2.68 -5.17 35.89
CA VAL A 613 2.69 -4.80 34.49
C VAL A 613 1.33 -5.16 33.89
N PRO A 614 0.50 -4.19 33.49
CA PRO A 614 -0.85 -4.46 33.04
C PRO A 614 -0.85 -5.12 31.64
N ASP A 615 -1.94 -5.77 31.29
CA ASP A 615 -2.14 -6.31 29.94
C ASP A 615 -2.28 -5.16 28.91
N THR A 616 -3.05 -4.13 29.27
CA THR A 616 -3.32 -2.96 28.45
C THR A 616 -3.35 -1.70 29.30
N ILE A 617 -3.13 -0.56 28.64
CA ILE A 617 -3.29 0.79 29.21
C ILE A 617 -4.15 1.65 28.28
N LYS A 618 -4.67 2.75 28.79
CA LYS A 618 -5.29 3.80 27.96
C LYS A 618 -4.41 5.05 27.98
N ILE A 619 -4.14 5.60 26.81
CA ILE A 619 -3.46 6.88 26.62
C ILE A 619 -4.46 7.78 25.88
N LYS A 620 -4.90 8.87 26.49
CA LYS A 620 -5.94 9.76 25.91
C LYS A 620 -7.16 9.00 25.34
N GLY A 621 -7.68 8.06 26.12
CA GLY A 621 -8.84 7.25 25.71
C GLY A 621 -8.51 6.01 24.88
N THR A 622 -7.42 6.03 24.12
CA THR A 622 -6.99 4.94 23.22
C THR A 622 -6.34 3.80 23.98
N LYS A 623 -6.72 2.56 23.68
CA LYS A 623 -6.26 1.36 24.36
C LYS A 623 -5.03 0.75 23.70
N PHE A 624 -3.93 0.61 24.41
CA PHE A 624 -2.68 -0.02 23.95
C PHE A 624 -2.38 -1.30 24.72
N ARG A 625 -1.82 -2.31 24.03
CA ARG A 625 -1.29 -3.54 24.66
C ARG A 625 0.12 -3.28 25.18
N VAL A 626 0.44 -3.74 26.38
CA VAL A 626 1.81 -3.67 26.89
C VAL A 626 2.58 -4.86 26.33
N ALA A 627 3.29 -4.63 25.21
CA ALA A 627 3.97 -5.68 24.45
C ALA A 627 5.38 -6.00 24.95
N GLY A 628 5.97 -5.14 25.78
CA GLY A 628 7.30 -5.38 26.32
C GLY A 628 7.65 -4.59 27.56
N ILE A 629 8.76 -4.99 28.21
CA ILE A 629 9.39 -4.27 29.32
C ILE A 629 10.77 -3.85 28.88
N GLY A 630 11.00 -2.55 28.82
CA GLY A 630 12.18 -1.91 28.27
C GLY A 630 13.43 -2.06 29.16
N LYS A 631 14.58 -1.66 28.60
CA LYS A 631 15.88 -1.69 29.26
C LYS A 631 15.84 -0.96 30.61
N ALA A 632 16.27 -1.66 31.65
CA ALA A 632 16.36 -1.14 33.02
C ALA A 632 15.05 -0.55 33.63
N ALA A 633 13.87 -0.87 33.09
CA ALA A 633 12.58 -0.27 33.48
C ALA A 633 12.34 -0.29 35.00
N PHE A 634 12.64 -1.39 35.67
CA PHE A 634 12.53 -1.56 37.13
C PHE A 634 13.86 -1.74 37.83
N LYS A 635 14.97 -1.40 37.16
CA LYS A 635 16.32 -1.54 37.80
C LYS A 635 16.38 -0.78 39.13
N GLY A 636 16.82 -1.48 40.19
CA GLY A 636 16.98 -0.91 41.52
C GLY A 636 15.71 -0.74 42.32
N CYS A 637 14.57 -1.35 41.95
CA CYS A 637 13.37 -1.39 42.80
C CYS A 637 13.59 -2.34 43.97
N LYS A 638 14.40 -1.90 44.96
CA LYS A 638 14.90 -2.73 46.06
C LYS A 638 13.81 -3.26 47.01
N LEU A 639 12.64 -2.59 47.07
CA LEU A 639 11.52 -2.98 47.95
C LEU A 639 10.52 -3.90 47.28
N ALA A 640 10.59 -4.09 45.98
CA ALA A 640 9.68 -4.97 45.25
C ALA A 640 9.85 -6.42 45.67
N THR A 641 8.81 -7.05 46.19
CA THR A 641 8.78 -8.46 46.63
C THR A 641 8.15 -9.39 45.59
N ARG A 642 7.27 -8.85 44.77
CA ARG A 642 6.57 -9.57 43.70
C ARG A 642 6.46 -8.75 42.44
N ALA A 643 6.41 -9.45 41.29
CA ALA A 643 6.10 -8.89 39.98
C ALA A 643 5.09 -9.77 39.24
N VAL A 644 4.11 -9.15 38.61
CA VAL A 644 3.17 -9.81 37.70
C VAL A 644 3.38 -9.20 36.31
N ILE A 645 3.63 -10.04 35.31
CA ILE A 645 3.90 -9.65 33.93
C ILE A 645 2.65 -9.96 33.09
N GLY A 646 2.10 -8.95 32.42
CA GLY A 646 0.86 -9.03 31.64
C GLY A 646 0.95 -9.99 30.45
N LYS A 647 -0.22 -10.40 29.95
CA LYS A 647 -0.36 -11.49 28.95
C LYS A 647 0.22 -11.18 27.57
N TYR A 648 0.37 -9.90 27.20
CA TYR A 648 0.84 -9.50 25.87
C TYR A 648 2.36 -9.24 25.82
N VAL A 649 3.08 -9.35 26.96
CA VAL A 649 4.52 -9.09 27.00
C VAL A 649 5.25 -10.18 26.24
N SER A 650 5.86 -9.83 25.10
CA SER A 650 6.64 -10.73 24.25
C SER A 650 8.16 -10.58 24.43
N VAL A 651 8.62 -9.45 24.97
CA VAL A 651 10.05 -9.17 25.21
C VAL A 651 10.25 -8.53 26.58
N ILE A 652 11.33 -8.94 27.26
CA ILE A 652 11.84 -8.28 28.47
C ILE A 652 13.31 -7.93 28.19
N GLU A 653 13.61 -6.65 28.10
CA GLU A 653 14.89 -6.15 27.67
C GLU A 653 15.97 -6.21 28.78
N ASN A 654 17.22 -5.87 28.40
CA ASN A 654 18.38 -5.98 29.27
C ASN A 654 18.18 -5.25 30.62
N SER A 655 18.58 -5.88 31.70
CA SER A 655 18.59 -5.30 33.04
C SER A 655 17.23 -4.86 33.60
N ALA A 656 16.12 -5.26 33.01
CA ALA A 656 14.78 -4.75 33.34
C ALA A 656 14.43 -4.82 34.84
N PHE A 657 14.84 -5.87 35.55
CA PHE A 657 14.66 -6.06 37.00
C PHE A 657 16.00 -6.19 37.76
N GLU A 658 17.10 -5.69 37.17
CA GLU A 658 18.42 -5.77 37.81
C GLU A 658 18.40 -5.07 39.18
N SER A 659 19.02 -5.70 40.17
CA SER A 659 19.15 -5.18 41.54
C SER A 659 17.82 -4.99 42.30
N CYS A 660 16.76 -5.72 41.94
CA CYS A 660 15.54 -5.83 42.72
C CYS A 660 15.71 -6.86 43.84
N GLY A 661 16.55 -6.57 44.85
CA GLY A 661 17.07 -7.56 45.82
C GLY A 661 16.02 -8.34 46.63
N LYS A 662 14.83 -7.77 46.89
CA LYS A 662 13.74 -8.43 47.59
C LYS A 662 12.76 -9.18 46.67
N LEU A 663 12.93 -9.12 45.32
CA LEU A 663 12.01 -9.72 44.37
C LEU A 663 12.08 -11.25 44.42
N LYS A 664 11.06 -11.86 45.02
CA LYS A 664 11.01 -13.30 45.32
C LYS A 664 9.94 -14.04 44.53
N LYS A 665 8.80 -13.39 44.16
CA LYS A 665 7.72 -14.02 43.43
C LYS A 665 7.52 -13.29 42.09
N ILE A 666 7.72 -13.99 40.97
CA ILE A 666 7.56 -13.46 39.63
C ILE A 666 6.52 -14.33 38.87
N ASN A 667 5.37 -13.74 38.54
CA ASN A 667 4.30 -14.39 37.79
C ASN A 667 4.27 -13.84 36.35
N LEU A 668 4.55 -14.70 35.37
CA LEU A 668 4.43 -14.38 33.95
C LEU A 668 3.09 -14.90 33.42
N LYS A 669 2.12 -14.04 33.24
CA LYS A 669 0.83 -14.39 32.61
C LYS A 669 0.96 -14.55 31.10
N THR A 670 2.03 -14.03 30.48
CA THR A 670 2.26 -14.06 29.04
C THR A 670 2.38 -15.47 28.51
N THR A 671 1.79 -15.73 27.35
CA THR A 671 1.97 -16.94 26.55
C THR A 671 2.86 -16.68 25.31
N THR A 672 3.16 -15.42 25.06
CA THR A 672 3.84 -14.94 23.84
C THR A 672 5.31 -14.56 24.02
N LEU A 673 5.89 -14.82 25.20
CA LEU A 673 7.28 -14.45 25.49
C LEU A 673 8.25 -15.12 24.49
N LYS A 674 8.96 -14.28 23.73
CA LYS A 674 9.92 -14.69 22.70
C LYS A 674 11.38 -14.50 23.16
N LYS A 675 11.65 -13.43 23.92
CA LYS A 675 13.04 -13.03 24.26
C LYS A 675 13.12 -12.44 25.67
N ILE A 676 14.20 -12.82 26.37
CA ILE A 676 14.65 -12.20 27.63
C ILE A 676 16.07 -11.71 27.43
N GLY A 677 16.30 -10.43 27.74
CA GLY A 677 17.60 -9.78 27.59
C GLY A 677 18.65 -10.24 28.59
N LYS A 678 19.89 -9.74 28.46
CA LYS A 678 20.99 -10.02 29.40
C LYS A 678 20.74 -9.32 30.74
N LYS A 679 21.18 -9.93 31.84
CA LYS A 679 21.13 -9.39 33.23
C LYS A 679 19.73 -9.01 33.74
N VAL A 680 18.61 -9.43 33.07
CA VAL A 680 17.25 -9.03 33.41
C VAL A 680 16.95 -9.22 34.91
N PHE A 681 17.28 -10.37 35.48
CA PHE A 681 17.06 -10.71 36.88
C PHE A 681 18.35 -10.81 37.68
N LYS A 682 19.43 -10.13 37.28
CA LYS A 682 20.68 -10.08 38.07
C LYS A 682 20.42 -9.34 39.38
N GLY A 683 20.79 -9.95 40.51
CA GLY A 683 20.67 -9.31 41.84
C GLY A 683 19.24 -9.30 42.41
N ILE A 684 18.33 -10.19 41.96
CA ILE A 684 17.07 -10.46 42.64
C ILE A 684 17.26 -11.43 43.80
N HIS A 685 16.20 -11.74 44.56
CA HIS A 685 16.26 -12.64 45.71
C HIS A 685 16.80 -14.04 45.34
N LYS A 686 17.72 -14.58 46.13
CA LYS A 686 18.43 -15.85 45.86
C LYS A 686 17.49 -17.05 45.66
N LYS A 687 16.35 -17.09 46.36
CA LYS A 687 15.30 -18.13 46.26
C LYS A 687 14.06 -17.63 45.48
N ALA A 688 14.29 -16.90 44.38
CA ALA A 688 13.19 -16.40 43.57
C ALA A 688 12.40 -17.56 42.91
N GLN A 689 11.07 -17.37 42.80
CA GLN A 689 10.13 -18.31 42.22
C GLN A 689 9.45 -17.66 41.02
N PHE A 690 9.46 -18.36 39.90
CA PHE A 690 8.83 -17.96 38.67
C PHE A 690 7.62 -18.87 38.43
N THR A 691 6.44 -18.30 38.33
CA THR A 691 5.23 -18.99 37.87
C THR A 691 4.97 -18.61 36.43
N VAL A 692 4.74 -19.57 35.57
CA VAL A 692 4.50 -19.39 34.14
C VAL A 692 3.27 -20.21 33.71
N PRO A 693 2.60 -19.90 32.59
CA PRO A 693 1.48 -20.71 32.10
C PRO A 693 1.92 -22.17 31.86
N LYS A 694 1.15 -23.12 32.40
CA LYS A 694 1.47 -24.56 32.39
C LYS A 694 1.85 -25.08 31.01
N LYS A 695 1.09 -24.69 29.96
CA LYS A 695 1.35 -25.04 28.57
C LYS A 695 2.67 -24.46 28.02
N GLN A 696 3.22 -23.40 28.60
CA GLN A 696 4.46 -22.75 28.16
C GLN A 696 5.71 -23.13 29.00
N LEU A 697 5.54 -23.95 30.01
CA LEU A 697 6.60 -24.26 30.97
C LEU A 697 7.88 -24.79 30.32
N LYS A 698 7.77 -25.73 29.36
CA LYS A 698 8.92 -26.30 28.63
C LYS A 698 9.65 -25.24 27.80
N LYS A 699 8.91 -24.41 27.07
CA LYS A 699 9.42 -23.31 26.25
C LYS A 699 10.15 -22.27 27.13
N TYR A 700 9.53 -21.86 28.23
CA TYR A 700 10.10 -20.80 29.07
C TYR A 700 11.30 -21.28 29.86
N LYS A 701 11.36 -22.54 30.30
CA LYS A 701 12.59 -23.16 30.83
C LYS A 701 13.76 -23.04 29.84
N LYS A 702 13.52 -23.27 28.52
CA LYS A 702 14.52 -23.12 27.45
C LYS A 702 14.98 -21.66 27.31
N ILE A 703 14.05 -20.70 27.24
CA ILE A 703 14.34 -19.27 27.15
C ILE A 703 15.15 -18.78 28.37
N PHE A 704 14.74 -19.16 29.58
CA PHE A 704 15.44 -18.77 30.81
C PHE A 704 16.83 -19.39 30.91
N LYS A 705 17.02 -20.63 30.44
CA LYS A 705 18.33 -21.31 30.40
C LYS A 705 19.29 -20.59 29.43
N SER A 706 18.82 -20.31 28.20
CA SER A 706 19.64 -19.61 27.19
C SER A 706 20.03 -18.20 27.62
N ALA A 707 19.14 -17.47 28.29
CA ALA A 707 19.43 -16.14 28.83
C ALA A 707 20.24 -16.15 30.16
N LYS A 708 20.65 -17.33 30.65
CA LYS A 708 21.39 -17.53 31.92
C LYS A 708 20.73 -16.84 33.12
N VAL A 709 19.37 -16.85 33.14
CA VAL A 709 18.54 -16.12 34.12
C VAL A 709 18.47 -16.84 35.45
N ILE A 710 18.43 -18.18 35.44
CA ILE A 710 18.10 -19.00 36.60
C ILE A 710 19.38 -19.55 37.25
N LYS A 711 19.50 -19.32 38.58
CA LYS A 711 20.50 -19.96 39.44
C LYS A 711 19.91 -21.27 40.02
N LYS A 712 20.78 -22.20 40.46
CA LYS A 712 20.38 -23.49 41.07
C LYS A 712 19.34 -23.36 42.18
N SER A 713 19.33 -22.24 42.91
CA SER A 713 18.43 -21.96 44.03
C SER A 713 17.07 -21.36 43.64
N MET A 714 16.84 -21.08 42.36
CA MET A 714 15.58 -20.49 41.84
C MET A 714 14.69 -21.59 41.25
N LYS A 715 13.36 -21.44 41.41
CA LYS A 715 12.40 -22.43 40.92
C LYS A 715 11.55 -21.84 39.80
N ILE A 716 11.23 -22.63 38.76
CA ILE A 716 10.20 -22.34 37.72
C ILE A 716 9.16 -23.42 37.83
N SER A 717 7.91 -23.02 37.97
CA SER A 717 6.68 -23.88 37.95
C SER A 717 5.66 -23.34 36.97
N GLY A 718 4.80 -24.22 36.50
CA GLY A 718 3.63 -23.90 35.67
C GLY A 718 2.36 -23.88 36.49
#